data_fe08e3f94eae1bfcfcabd6a26f5350f2
#
_entry.id   fe08e3f94eae1bfcfcabd6a26f5350f2
#
_cell.length_a   1.000
_cell.length_b   1.000
_cell.length_c   1.000
_cell.angle_alpha   90.00
_cell.angle_beta   90.00
_cell.angle_gamma   90.00
#
_symmetry.space_group_name_H-M   'P 1'
#
loop_
_entity.id
_entity.type
_entity.pdbx_description
1 polymer ?
#
loop_
_entity_poly.entity_id
_entity_poly.type
_entity_poly.pdbx_seq_one_letter_code
_entity_poly.pdbx_strand_id
1 'polypeptide(L)'
;MKQNLLLAILLLCLSIHAYAQDYPQRINGEYSNQGEYADPAGNRTTWGRDSTKHGKLKKIPIGMYQWVLEPRLGTIIEAENNDTVVHNFQNYNHTNGYTGEFSHLGNTGTPRYNRIYMNREDASEEFLFLRPLSFFRGGLHEFRFTNTFSPFTNLAYHSLGTRINGEDRVRAYFATNINKDAGLGFKIDYLYGRGYFVNSTTSSFGSTFYGYYRGERYNVHAYANINHLKMFENGGIEDDKYIRQPEAFEQNFETTDIPVLLSDTWNRNHERNFYLTHKFNFGYSREIEIPDSLKPKVPSASELLSDLPDSVQLALRTDTLARRQALDSLKAKWQAEQISPKEFIPVSSIIHTFDMRDLTHTYIGQSSSGSYYTNNYYGELNNVYDMTTAMSIRNTFGLALREGFNKWAAMGITLFATHKIRTYKLLVDNKYGLETQRYNENDLSIGGELARTQGKLLHFNVNSEFYLMGKKVGDLTVDGRTNWEFRLGKRDSLLIDVKAMIKNEKPDFFFRHYHSQHAWWDNDDLARQVRTRVEGVFRLKKFGTQLKVGFENITNYTYFAMQNTLLDETKPVLPTNLSHAVTVKQHDGSIQVFGASIAQGMSLSILHWDNEVAFQTSSNQDVLPLPAINIYSNFYLLFRIAKILRIQLGTDVRYFTNYYGLDYSPSIQQFAIQDANFERQKMGNHPIINPYLNAHLKHFRFYFMAKNVYSGPNAFYAPYYGMNPLTICFGLSWNFFN
;
A
#
# COMPACT_ATOMS: atom_id res chain seq x y z
N MET A 1 43.50 -12.33 19.01
CA MET A 1 43.37 -11.80 17.64
C MET A 1 41.93 -11.57 17.20
N LYS A 2 40.95 -12.48 17.42
CA LYS A 2 39.59 -12.30 16.99
C LYS A 2 38.83 -11.14 17.66
N GLN A 3 39.07 -10.86 18.95
CA GLN A 3 38.43 -9.74 19.66
C GLN A 3 38.93 -8.35 19.22
N ASN A 4 40.22 -8.25 18.88
CA ASN A 4 40.79 -6.98 18.40
C ASN A 4 40.35 -6.64 16.95
N LEU A 5 40.05 -7.66 16.15
CA LEU A 5 39.50 -7.46 14.79
C LEU A 5 38.04 -6.93 14.83
N LEU A 6 37.24 -7.44 15.77
CA LEU A 6 35.87 -6.97 15.99
C LEU A 6 35.84 -5.52 16.50
N LEU A 7 36.75 -5.17 17.41
CA LEU A 7 36.88 -3.80 17.93
C LEU A 7 37.41 -2.83 16.87
N ALA A 8 38.32 -3.27 16.01
CA ALA A 8 38.84 -2.50 14.88
C ALA A 8 37.73 -2.24 13.82
N ILE A 9 36.90 -3.24 13.54
CA ILE A 9 35.74 -3.08 12.64
C ILE A 9 34.70 -2.15 13.25
N LEU A 10 34.45 -2.24 14.58
CA LEU A 10 33.54 -1.33 15.28
C LEU A 10 34.06 0.11 15.30
N LEU A 11 35.36 0.32 15.50
CA LEU A 11 36.00 1.62 15.44
C LEU A 11 36.09 2.20 14.02
N LEU A 12 36.26 1.36 13.01
CA LEU A 12 36.20 1.77 11.58
C LEU A 12 34.77 2.24 11.21
N CYS A 13 33.73 1.57 11.72
CA CYS A 13 32.32 1.99 11.55
C CYS A 13 32.00 3.32 12.24
N LEU A 14 32.69 3.65 13.33
CA LEU A 14 32.49 4.89 14.09
C LEU A 14 33.26 6.09 13.51
N SER A 15 34.27 5.88 12.68
CA SER A 15 35.10 6.96 12.10
C SER A 15 34.68 7.45 10.72
N ILE A 16 33.73 6.78 10.07
CA ILE A 16 33.20 7.21 8.76
C ILE A 16 32.17 8.31 9.00
N HIS A 17 32.58 9.54 8.86
CA HIS A 17 31.65 10.69 8.77
C HIS A 17 30.86 10.55 7.45
N ALA A 18 29.69 9.92 7.53
CA ALA A 18 28.76 9.87 6.40
C ALA A 18 28.23 11.30 6.14
N TYR A 19 28.64 11.88 5.03
CA TYR A 19 27.91 13.02 4.49
C TYR A 19 26.57 12.49 3.97
N ALA A 20 25.52 12.66 4.79
CA ALA A 20 24.17 12.42 4.35
C ALA A 20 23.82 13.51 3.32
N GLN A 21 23.90 13.17 2.04
CA GLN A 21 23.18 13.92 1.03
C GLN A 21 21.69 13.60 1.17
N ASP A 22 20.82 14.60 0.95
CA ASP A 22 19.36 14.45 0.98
C ASP A 22 18.91 13.35 0.01
N TYR A 23 18.81 12.14 0.52
CA TYR A 23 18.14 11.03 -0.14
C TYR A 23 16.69 11.00 0.29
N PRO A 24 15.74 10.78 -0.62
CA PRO A 24 14.41 10.38 -0.23
C PRO A 24 14.55 9.00 0.47
N GLN A 25 14.49 9.03 1.80
CA GLN A 25 14.60 7.84 2.63
C GLN A 25 13.35 6.98 2.49
N ARG A 26 13.38 6.05 1.54
CA ARG A 26 12.44 4.94 1.46
C ARG A 26 13.22 3.64 1.46
N ILE A 27 13.53 3.16 2.64
CA ILE A 27 14.08 1.82 2.82
C ILE A 27 12.94 0.78 2.82
N ASN A 28 11.70 1.17 3.09
CA ASN A 28 10.54 0.28 2.98
C ASN A 28 9.68 0.71 1.80
N GLY A 29 9.83 0.04 0.68
CA GLY A 29 9.12 0.31 -0.58
C GLY A 29 7.67 -0.13 -0.61
N GLU A 30 7.14 -0.61 0.49
CA GLU A 30 5.71 -0.82 0.64
C GLU A 30 5.12 0.27 1.48
N TYR A 31 4.14 0.87 0.92
CA TYR A 31 3.12 1.73 1.48
C TYR A 31 2.96 1.57 2.99
N SER A 32 4.01 1.91 3.75
CA SER A 32 3.70 2.31 5.09
C SER A 32 2.83 3.55 4.92
N ASN A 33 1.64 3.55 5.48
CA ASN A 33 0.78 4.72 5.68
C ASN A 33 1.48 5.79 6.51
N GLN A 34 2.75 6.03 6.22
CA GLN A 34 3.55 7.05 6.84
C GLN A 34 3.47 8.26 5.95
N GLY A 35 2.39 9.04 6.13
CA GLY A 35 2.32 10.39 5.65
C GLY A 35 3.46 11.22 6.27
N GLU A 36 4.66 11.11 5.74
CA GLU A 36 5.66 12.13 5.89
C GLU A 36 5.34 13.24 4.90
N TYR A 37 4.84 14.33 5.41
CA TYR A 37 4.53 15.56 4.69
C TYR A 37 5.84 16.25 4.28
N ALA A 38 6.37 15.95 3.11
CA ALA A 38 7.43 16.71 2.51
C ALA A 38 6.94 17.39 1.23
N ASP A 39 6.97 18.71 1.23
CA ASP A 39 6.87 19.55 0.06
C ASP A 39 8.05 19.23 -0.90
N PRO A 40 7.84 19.08 -2.23
CA PRO A 40 8.91 18.91 -3.20
C PRO A 40 9.98 20.02 -3.21
N ALA A 41 9.70 21.17 -2.57
CA ALA A 41 10.60 22.28 -2.37
C ALA A 41 11.30 22.30 -1.00
N GLY A 42 11.18 21.20 -0.19
CA GLY A 42 11.78 21.14 1.16
C GLY A 42 11.08 22.00 2.21
N ASN A 43 9.93 22.55 1.91
CA ASN A 43 9.10 23.27 2.87
C ASN A 43 7.95 22.36 3.31
N ARG A 44 7.87 22.03 4.58
CA ARG A 44 6.77 21.31 5.20
C ARG A 44 5.47 22.10 5.05
N THR A 45 4.59 21.71 4.16
CA THR A 45 3.20 22.20 4.15
C THR A 45 2.37 21.28 5.02
N THR A 46 2.33 21.58 6.30
CA THR A 46 1.28 21.04 7.18
C THR A 46 -0.05 21.67 6.80
N TRP A 47 -1.07 20.88 6.54
CA TRP A 47 -2.45 21.33 6.49
C TRP A 47 -2.76 21.99 7.86
N GLY A 48 -2.99 23.31 7.85
CA GLY A 48 -3.29 24.05 9.06
C GLY A 48 -2.10 24.76 9.69
N ARG A 49 -1.15 25.24 8.92
CA ARG A 49 -0.16 26.17 9.44
C ARG A 49 -0.88 27.39 9.96
N ASP A 50 -0.68 27.63 11.25
CA ASP A 50 -1.12 28.83 11.93
C ASP A 50 -0.78 30.05 11.07
N SER A 51 -1.79 30.65 10.48
CA SER A 51 -1.68 31.85 9.66
C SER A 51 -1.30 33.10 10.47
N THR A 52 -1.10 32.93 11.79
CA THR A 52 -0.76 34.03 12.71
C THR A 52 0.71 34.42 12.67
N LYS A 53 1.58 33.68 11.94
CA LYS A 53 2.98 34.10 11.74
C LYS A 53 3.35 34.06 10.25
N HIS A 54 3.26 35.24 9.63
CA HIS A 54 3.75 35.63 8.30
C HIS A 54 2.94 35.04 7.12
N GLY A 55 1.96 35.82 6.67
CA GLY A 55 1.17 35.62 5.48
C GLY A 55 1.97 35.45 4.19
N LYS A 56 2.41 34.23 3.92
CA LYS A 56 2.70 33.82 2.55
C LYS A 56 1.38 33.28 2.02
N LEU A 57 0.79 34.00 1.08
CA LEU A 57 -0.27 33.47 0.21
C LEU A 57 0.12 32.05 -0.16
N LYS A 58 -0.76 31.07 0.10
CA LYS A 58 -0.55 29.68 -0.34
C LYS A 58 -0.29 29.72 -1.84
N LYS A 59 0.98 29.63 -2.24
CA LYS A 59 1.33 29.39 -3.64
C LYS A 59 0.82 28.00 -3.95
N ILE A 60 -0.05 27.89 -4.97
CA ILE A 60 -0.37 26.60 -5.59
C ILE A 60 0.97 25.97 -5.92
N PRO A 61 1.25 24.71 -5.52
CA PRO A 61 2.50 24.06 -5.84
C PRO A 61 2.72 24.16 -7.35
N ILE A 62 3.85 24.75 -7.75
CA ILE A 62 4.27 24.74 -9.16
C ILE A 62 4.75 23.32 -9.41
N GLY A 63 3.96 22.54 -10.19
CA GLY A 63 4.29 21.16 -10.51
C GLY A 63 3.16 20.19 -10.17
N MET A 64 3.52 18.92 -10.03
CA MET A 64 2.60 17.84 -9.73
C MET A 64 2.47 17.67 -8.22
N TYR A 65 1.21 17.60 -7.74
CA TYR A 65 0.87 17.30 -6.36
C TYR A 65 -0.03 16.07 -6.29
N GLN A 66 0.32 15.11 -5.43
CA GLN A 66 -0.41 13.86 -5.28
C GLN A 66 -0.90 13.64 -3.85
N TRP A 67 -2.02 12.96 -3.70
CA TRP A 67 -2.56 12.54 -2.41
C TRP A 67 -3.31 11.22 -2.51
N VAL A 68 -3.46 10.54 -1.40
CA VAL A 68 -4.34 9.39 -1.21
C VAL A 68 -5.49 9.78 -0.28
N LEU A 69 -6.54 8.98 -0.26
CA LEU A 69 -7.69 9.18 0.61
C LEU A 69 -7.74 8.11 1.69
N GLU A 70 -8.02 8.52 2.92
CA GLU A 70 -8.50 7.60 3.95
C GLU A 70 -9.92 7.15 3.57
N PRO A 71 -10.19 5.83 3.45
CA PRO A 71 -11.43 5.35 2.79
C PRO A 71 -12.73 5.61 3.56
N ARG A 72 -12.70 5.87 4.88
CA ARG A 72 -13.90 6.05 5.71
C ARG A 72 -14.47 7.47 5.64
N LEU A 73 -13.62 8.47 5.81
CA LEU A 73 -14.02 9.88 5.89
C LEU A 73 -13.53 10.71 4.70
N GLY A 74 -12.81 10.11 3.76
CA GLY A 74 -12.22 10.84 2.64
C GLY A 74 -11.17 11.86 3.06
N THR A 75 -10.51 11.64 4.20
CA THR A 75 -9.44 12.52 4.67
C THR A 75 -8.26 12.43 3.71
N ILE A 76 -7.78 13.59 3.28
CA ILE A 76 -6.66 13.69 2.35
C ILE A 76 -5.35 13.49 3.09
N ILE A 77 -4.54 12.55 2.60
CA ILE A 77 -3.19 12.27 3.05
C ILE A 77 -2.26 12.61 1.89
N GLU A 78 -1.36 13.57 2.07
CA GLU A 78 -0.40 13.95 1.04
C GLU A 78 0.52 12.77 0.72
N ALA A 79 0.75 12.52 -0.56
CA ALA A 79 1.61 11.46 -1.03
C ALA A 79 2.84 12.05 -1.71
N GLU A 80 4.01 11.46 -1.45
CA GLU A 80 5.21 11.83 -2.21
C GLU A 80 5.09 11.39 -3.68
N ASN A 81 5.66 12.20 -4.55
CA ASN A 81 5.73 11.90 -5.97
C ASN A 81 6.83 10.85 -6.24
N ASN A 82 6.45 9.59 -6.43
CA ASN A 82 7.39 8.47 -6.61
C ASN A 82 8.06 8.40 -7.98
N ASP A 83 7.53 9.09 -8.99
CA ASP A 83 7.90 8.82 -10.38
C ASP A 83 9.21 9.45 -10.85
N THR A 84 9.93 10.13 -9.99
CA THR A 84 11.18 10.82 -10.37
C THR A 84 12.45 10.18 -9.81
N VAL A 85 12.33 9.11 -9.03
CA VAL A 85 13.47 8.53 -8.31
C VAL A 85 14.09 7.39 -9.11
N VAL A 86 15.43 7.44 -9.29
CA VAL A 86 16.21 6.35 -9.92
C VAL A 86 16.51 5.23 -8.94
N HIS A 87 16.53 5.54 -7.64
CA HIS A 87 16.95 4.64 -6.58
C HIS A 87 16.07 3.40 -6.51
N ASN A 88 16.68 2.24 -6.69
CA ASN A 88 16.04 0.92 -6.65
C ASN A 88 14.80 0.78 -7.55
N PHE A 89 14.80 1.45 -8.70
CA PHE A 89 13.67 1.42 -9.63
C PHE A 89 13.31 -0.01 -10.09
N GLN A 90 14.27 -0.92 -10.15
CA GLN A 90 14.06 -2.34 -10.50
C GLN A 90 13.09 -3.06 -9.54
N ASN A 91 13.00 -2.63 -8.27
CA ASN A 91 12.24 -3.36 -7.24
C ASN A 91 10.76 -2.99 -7.14
N TYR A 92 10.29 -1.92 -7.82
CA TYR A 92 8.92 -1.41 -7.68
C TYR A 92 7.82 -2.28 -8.28
N ASN A 93 8.16 -3.27 -9.10
CA ASN A 93 7.19 -3.97 -9.93
C ASN A 93 7.14 -5.47 -9.69
N HIS A 94 7.90 -5.98 -8.73
CA HIS A 94 8.03 -7.40 -8.49
C HIS A 94 7.10 -7.90 -7.38
N THR A 95 6.59 -9.11 -7.54
CA THR A 95 5.69 -9.78 -6.60
C THR A 95 6.33 -9.96 -5.23
N ASN A 96 7.65 -10.20 -5.19
CA ASN A 96 8.40 -10.42 -3.96
C ASN A 96 8.66 -9.16 -3.11
N GLY A 97 8.14 -7.99 -3.51
CA GLY A 97 8.25 -6.75 -2.77
C GLY A 97 9.59 -6.02 -2.97
N TYR A 98 9.67 -4.84 -2.37
CA TYR A 98 10.83 -3.95 -2.52
C TYR A 98 12.12 -4.53 -1.92
N THR A 99 12.03 -5.10 -0.72
CA THR A 99 13.13 -5.77 -0.02
C THR A 99 13.07 -7.29 -0.13
N GLY A 100 12.15 -7.83 -0.94
CA GLY A 100 11.97 -9.26 -1.12
C GLY A 100 11.26 -9.95 0.04
N GLU A 101 10.47 -9.23 0.80
CA GLU A 101 9.79 -9.67 2.02
C GLU A 101 8.58 -10.56 1.78
N PHE A 102 8.09 -10.68 0.54
CA PHE A 102 6.93 -11.51 0.19
C PHE A 102 7.32 -12.91 -0.28
N SER A 103 6.60 -13.91 0.20
CA SER A 103 6.47 -15.21 -0.45
C SER A 103 5.32 -15.19 -1.44
N HIS A 104 5.46 -15.91 -2.55
CA HIS A 104 4.50 -16.00 -3.64
C HIS A 104 4.65 -17.33 -4.40
N LEU A 105 3.90 -17.55 -5.46
CA LEU A 105 3.87 -18.85 -6.16
C LEU A 105 4.68 -18.86 -7.49
N GLY A 106 5.65 -17.96 -7.62
CA GLY A 106 6.56 -17.89 -8.77
C GLY A 106 6.34 -16.68 -9.64
N ASN A 107 5.24 -16.61 -10.38
CA ASN A 107 4.98 -15.53 -11.34
C ASN A 107 4.50 -14.23 -10.72
N THR A 108 4.66 -13.15 -11.46
CA THR A 108 3.98 -11.89 -11.15
C THR A 108 2.46 -12.08 -11.36
N GLY A 109 1.65 -11.56 -10.46
CA GLY A 109 0.20 -11.76 -10.48
C GLY A 109 -0.31 -12.94 -9.64
N THR A 110 0.59 -13.71 -9.03
CA THR A 110 0.23 -14.78 -8.10
C THR A 110 -0.08 -14.25 -6.69
N PRO A 111 -0.87 -14.97 -5.90
CA PRO A 111 -1.07 -14.73 -4.48
C PRO A 111 0.26 -14.56 -3.73
N ARG A 112 0.29 -13.64 -2.77
CA ARG A 112 1.48 -13.36 -1.96
C ARG A 112 1.13 -13.08 -0.51
N TYR A 113 2.08 -13.33 0.41
CA TYR A 113 1.99 -12.91 1.81
C TYR A 113 3.33 -12.37 2.30
N ASN A 114 3.30 -11.41 3.20
CA ASN A 114 4.51 -10.83 3.78
C ASN A 114 5.07 -11.78 4.86
N ARG A 115 6.36 -12.14 4.75
CA ARG A 115 7.08 -12.96 5.73
C ARG A 115 7.40 -12.19 6.99
N ILE A 116 7.55 -10.87 6.90
CA ILE A 116 7.79 -9.99 8.06
C ILE A 116 6.43 -9.63 8.66
N TYR A 117 6.12 -10.21 9.82
CA TYR A 117 4.80 -10.12 10.43
C TYR A 117 4.36 -8.68 10.69
N MET A 118 5.26 -7.83 11.24
CA MET A 118 4.95 -6.44 11.55
C MET A 118 4.71 -5.57 10.31
N ASN A 119 5.02 -6.07 9.10
CA ASN A 119 4.74 -5.40 7.84
C ASN A 119 3.45 -5.92 7.18
N ARG A 120 2.79 -6.94 7.76
CA ARG A 120 1.49 -7.40 7.27
C ARG A 120 0.46 -6.29 7.49
N GLU A 121 -0.26 -5.98 6.42
CA GLU A 121 -1.39 -5.07 6.51
C GLU A 121 -2.45 -5.67 7.43
N ASP A 122 -3.05 -4.82 8.23
CA ASP A 122 -4.21 -5.20 9.00
C ASP A 122 -5.37 -5.30 8.02
N ALA A 123 -5.72 -6.53 7.68
CA ALA A 123 -6.59 -6.82 6.57
C ALA A 123 -7.97 -6.21 6.77
N SER A 124 -8.24 -5.12 6.12
CA SER A 124 -9.58 -4.55 5.94
C SER A 124 -10.36 -5.24 4.82
N GLU A 125 -9.74 -6.17 4.10
CA GLU A 125 -10.36 -6.88 2.99
C GLU A 125 -11.21 -8.04 3.47
N GLU A 126 -12.51 -7.87 3.38
CA GLU A 126 -13.50 -8.86 3.81
C GLU A 126 -13.73 -9.96 2.77
N PHE A 127 -13.45 -9.68 1.49
CA PHE A 127 -13.52 -10.69 0.43
C PHE A 127 -12.23 -11.47 0.38
N LEU A 128 -12.24 -12.63 0.98
CA LEU A 128 -11.11 -13.52 1.19
C LEU A 128 -10.15 -13.61 0.00
N PHE A 129 -10.67 -13.84 -1.21
CA PHE A 129 -9.89 -14.14 -2.41
C PHE A 129 -9.03 -12.98 -2.93
N LEU A 130 -9.37 -11.75 -2.59
CA LEU A 130 -8.62 -10.56 -3.02
C LEU A 130 -7.50 -10.17 -2.06
N ARG A 131 -7.48 -10.71 -0.85
CA ARG A 131 -6.47 -10.39 0.17
C ARG A 131 -5.04 -10.70 -0.30
N PRO A 132 -4.71 -11.91 -0.82
CA PRO A 132 -3.37 -12.20 -1.30
C PRO A 132 -3.02 -11.52 -2.63
N LEU A 133 -3.99 -10.93 -3.31
CA LEU A 133 -3.85 -10.24 -4.60
C LEU A 133 -3.90 -8.72 -4.47
N SER A 134 -3.90 -8.15 -3.25
CA SER A 134 -4.05 -6.71 -2.99
C SER A 134 -3.11 -5.83 -3.82
N PHE A 135 -1.87 -6.25 -4.01
CA PHE A 135 -0.84 -5.53 -4.78
C PHE A 135 -1.21 -5.29 -6.25
N PHE A 136 -2.02 -6.16 -6.85
CA PHE A 136 -2.38 -6.08 -8.28
C PHE A 136 -3.67 -5.31 -8.52
N ARG A 137 -4.42 -4.98 -7.48
CA ARG A 137 -5.75 -4.31 -7.55
C ARG A 137 -5.67 -2.79 -7.63
N GLY A 138 -4.65 -2.18 -6.99
CA GLY A 138 -4.58 -0.73 -6.85
C GLY A 138 -5.76 -0.18 -6.04
N GLY A 139 -5.91 -0.61 -4.79
CA GLY A 139 -6.98 -0.18 -3.89
C GLY A 139 -7.01 1.32 -3.65
N LEU A 140 -8.16 1.87 -3.22
CA LEU A 140 -8.35 3.30 -2.99
C LEU A 140 -7.30 3.91 -2.05
N HIS A 141 -6.92 3.17 -0.99
CA HIS A 141 -5.93 3.63 0.01
C HIS A 141 -4.51 3.80 -0.55
N GLU A 142 -4.23 3.20 -1.71
CA GLU A 142 -2.95 3.33 -2.42
C GLU A 142 -3.08 4.22 -3.67
N PHE A 143 -4.32 4.49 -4.09
CA PHE A 143 -4.56 5.23 -5.32
C PHE A 143 -4.21 6.70 -5.15
N ARG A 144 -3.40 7.23 -6.06
CA ARG A 144 -2.93 8.60 -6.03
C ARG A 144 -3.76 9.50 -6.93
N PHE A 145 -4.55 10.36 -6.30
CA PHE A 145 -5.17 11.48 -6.98
C PHE A 145 -4.10 12.51 -7.31
N THR A 146 -4.15 13.11 -8.47
CA THR A 146 -3.10 14.02 -8.95
C THR A 146 -3.71 15.36 -9.35
N ASN A 147 -3.14 16.43 -8.81
CA ASN A 147 -3.29 17.79 -9.30
C ASN A 147 -2.04 18.16 -10.07
N THR A 148 -2.18 18.68 -11.29
CA THR A 148 -1.07 19.01 -12.15
C THR A 148 -1.34 20.34 -12.86
N PHE A 149 -0.27 21.11 -13.10
CA PHE A 149 -0.37 22.38 -13.80
C PHE A 149 -0.59 22.19 -15.32
N SER A 150 0.01 21.16 -15.89
CA SER A 150 -0.18 20.74 -17.27
C SER A 150 -0.58 19.26 -17.30
N PRO A 151 -1.22 18.75 -18.36
CA PRO A 151 -1.53 17.34 -18.47
C PRO A 151 -0.31 16.46 -18.22
N PHE A 152 -0.46 15.45 -17.39
CA PHE A 152 0.59 14.51 -17.01
C PHE A 152 0.24 13.11 -17.49
N THR A 153 1.19 12.45 -18.14
CA THR A 153 1.07 11.05 -18.54
C THR A 153 2.30 10.29 -18.10
N ASN A 154 2.11 9.14 -17.43
CA ASN A 154 3.16 8.18 -17.16
C ASN A 154 2.86 6.88 -17.92
N LEU A 155 3.82 6.42 -18.71
CA LEU A 155 3.80 5.11 -19.36
C LEU A 155 4.92 4.27 -18.78
N ALA A 156 4.60 3.05 -18.34
CA ALA A 156 5.58 2.12 -17.84
C ALA A 156 5.38 0.73 -18.46
N TYR A 157 6.49 0.09 -18.81
CA TYR A 157 6.54 -1.25 -19.34
C TYR A 157 7.61 -2.05 -18.59
N HIS A 158 7.27 -3.27 -18.22
CA HIS A 158 8.16 -4.20 -17.56
C HIS A 158 8.05 -5.57 -18.22
N SER A 159 9.18 -6.17 -18.51
CA SER A 159 9.26 -7.51 -19.08
C SER A 159 10.26 -8.35 -18.28
N LEU A 160 9.89 -9.58 -18.01
CA LEU A 160 10.69 -10.56 -17.29
C LEU A 160 10.75 -11.84 -18.12
N GLY A 161 11.93 -12.47 -18.21
CA GLY A 161 12.12 -13.76 -18.85
C GLY A 161 12.16 -13.71 -20.37
N THR A 162 11.87 -14.84 -21.00
CA THR A 162 11.93 -15.03 -22.45
C THR A 162 10.54 -14.95 -23.08
N ARG A 163 10.49 -15.08 -24.41
CA ARG A 163 9.22 -15.14 -25.14
C ARG A 163 8.35 -16.35 -24.74
N ILE A 164 8.96 -17.45 -24.27
CA ILE A 164 8.26 -18.70 -23.94
C ILE A 164 7.65 -18.64 -22.54
N ASN A 165 8.41 -18.18 -21.55
CA ASN A 165 8.05 -18.20 -20.12
C ASN A 165 7.99 -16.81 -19.49
N GLY A 166 8.07 -15.76 -20.30
CA GLY A 166 8.16 -14.39 -19.85
C GLY A 166 6.85 -13.80 -19.35
N GLU A 167 7.00 -12.67 -18.69
CA GLU A 167 5.94 -11.87 -18.13
C GLU A 167 6.05 -10.44 -18.65
N ASP A 168 4.92 -9.85 -19.01
CA ASP A 168 4.82 -8.49 -19.52
C ASP A 168 3.81 -7.69 -18.69
N ARG A 169 4.20 -6.49 -18.25
CA ARG A 169 3.30 -5.57 -17.55
C ARG A 169 3.36 -4.18 -18.18
N VAL A 170 2.21 -3.68 -18.56
CA VAL A 170 2.02 -2.33 -19.12
C VAL A 170 1.17 -1.50 -18.17
N ARG A 171 1.64 -0.31 -17.82
CA ARG A 171 0.88 0.65 -17.02
C ARG A 171 0.82 1.99 -17.71
N ALA A 172 -0.37 2.56 -17.73
CA ALA A 172 -0.62 3.92 -18.19
C ALA A 172 -1.35 4.69 -17.12
N TYR A 173 -0.89 5.86 -16.80
CA TYR A 173 -1.53 6.80 -15.89
C TYR A 173 -1.65 8.16 -16.56
N PHE A 174 -2.85 8.72 -16.55
CA PHE A 174 -3.12 10.03 -17.09
C PHE A 174 -3.82 10.90 -16.05
N ALA A 175 -3.41 12.16 -15.94
CA ALA A 175 -4.01 13.15 -15.08
C ALA A 175 -4.06 14.51 -15.78
N THR A 176 -5.17 15.20 -15.64
CA THR A 176 -5.32 16.57 -16.13
C THR A 176 -6.23 17.39 -15.20
N ASN A 177 -5.98 18.66 -15.12
CA ASN A 177 -6.84 19.60 -14.42
C ASN A 177 -7.76 20.32 -15.40
N ILE A 178 -9.03 20.44 -15.01
CA ILE A 178 -10.01 21.28 -15.71
C ILE A 178 -9.78 22.74 -15.30
N ASN A 179 -9.49 22.94 -14.02
CA ASN A 179 -9.13 24.23 -13.43
C ASN A 179 -8.29 23.98 -12.15
N LYS A 180 -7.95 25.04 -11.41
CA LYS A 180 -7.13 24.95 -10.18
C LYS A 180 -7.72 24.04 -9.10
N ASP A 181 -9.02 23.86 -9.08
CA ASP A 181 -9.76 23.13 -8.03
C ASP A 181 -10.29 21.77 -8.49
N ALA A 182 -10.36 21.53 -9.81
CA ALA A 182 -10.94 20.31 -10.37
C ALA A 182 -9.98 19.60 -11.32
N GLY A 183 -9.92 18.29 -11.20
CA GLY A 183 -9.13 17.45 -12.08
C GLY A 183 -9.76 16.07 -12.26
N LEU A 184 -9.30 15.36 -13.26
CA LEU A 184 -9.71 14.01 -13.59
C LEU A 184 -8.55 13.24 -14.19
N GLY A 185 -8.67 11.92 -14.20
CA GLY A 185 -7.69 11.06 -14.82
C GLY A 185 -8.09 9.61 -14.83
N PHE A 186 -7.20 8.79 -15.39
CA PHE A 186 -7.38 7.35 -15.41
C PHE A 186 -6.04 6.63 -15.24
N LYS A 187 -6.12 5.37 -14.82
CA LYS A 187 -5.01 4.44 -14.73
C LYS A 187 -5.43 3.12 -15.38
N ILE A 188 -4.53 2.55 -16.17
CA ILE A 188 -4.64 1.19 -16.71
C ILE A 188 -3.42 0.41 -16.26
N ASP A 189 -3.62 -0.84 -15.84
CA ASP A 189 -2.57 -1.76 -15.43
C ASP A 189 -2.89 -3.13 -16.04
N TYR A 190 -2.09 -3.58 -16.98
CA TYR A 190 -2.24 -4.87 -17.64
C TYR A 190 -1.00 -5.71 -17.40
N LEU A 191 -1.20 -6.92 -16.93
CA LEU A 191 -0.17 -7.92 -16.70
C LEU A 191 -0.56 -9.23 -17.39
N TYR A 192 0.42 -9.84 -18.04
CA TYR A 192 0.32 -11.20 -18.55
C TYR A 192 1.63 -11.94 -18.29
N GLY A 193 1.57 -13.05 -17.56
CA GLY A 193 2.71 -13.92 -17.26
C GLY A 193 2.45 -15.32 -17.78
N ARG A 194 3.36 -15.86 -18.62
CA ARG A 194 3.25 -17.23 -19.14
C ARG A 194 3.62 -18.25 -18.09
N GLY A 195 4.68 -18.00 -17.36
CA GLY A 195 5.15 -18.84 -16.25
C GLY A 195 6.32 -19.74 -16.60
N TYR A 196 7.15 -19.97 -15.59
CA TYR A 196 8.32 -20.84 -15.66
C TYR A 196 7.98 -22.31 -15.42
N PHE A 197 6.93 -22.58 -14.67
CA PHE A 197 6.39 -23.92 -14.45
C PHE A 197 5.11 -24.12 -15.28
N VAL A 198 4.84 -25.36 -15.62
CA VAL A 198 3.62 -25.72 -16.37
C VAL A 198 2.38 -25.24 -15.59
N ASN A 199 1.33 -24.83 -16.30
CA ASN A 199 0.04 -24.40 -15.75
C ASN A 199 0.15 -23.32 -14.65
N SER A 200 1.04 -22.35 -14.84
CA SER A 200 1.23 -21.23 -13.87
C SER A 200 0.95 -19.85 -14.48
N THR A 201 0.26 -19.79 -15.62
CA THR A 201 -0.05 -18.53 -16.32
C THR A 201 -0.89 -17.59 -15.45
N THR A 202 -0.55 -16.31 -15.46
CA THR A 202 -1.29 -15.24 -14.78
C THR A 202 -1.73 -14.17 -15.77
N SER A 203 -2.90 -13.58 -15.54
CA SER A 203 -3.39 -12.44 -16.31
C SER A 203 -4.14 -11.50 -15.39
N SER A 204 -3.78 -10.23 -15.42
CA SER A 204 -4.45 -9.19 -14.63
C SER A 204 -4.73 -7.98 -15.50
N PHE A 205 -5.94 -7.45 -15.40
CA PHE A 205 -6.33 -6.18 -16.00
C PHE A 205 -7.01 -5.33 -14.93
N GLY A 206 -6.47 -4.14 -14.69
CA GLY A 206 -7.03 -3.13 -13.81
C GLY A 206 -7.26 -1.83 -14.56
N SER A 207 -8.43 -1.23 -14.39
CA SER A 207 -8.73 0.10 -14.90
C SER A 207 -9.35 0.95 -13.81
N THR A 208 -8.87 2.17 -13.65
CA THR A 208 -9.35 3.13 -12.65
C THR A 208 -9.66 4.45 -13.34
N PHE A 209 -10.81 5.02 -13.04
CA PHE A 209 -11.19 6.37 -13.40
C PHE A 209 -11.41 7.17 -12.14
N TYR A 210 -10.97 8.41 -12.12
CA TYR A 210 -11.16 9.27 -10.98
C TYR A 210 -11.44 10.72 -11.39
N GLY A 211 -12.08 11.44 -10.50
CA GLY A 211 -12.27 12.87 -10.61
C GLY A 211 -12.36 13.49 -9.23
N TYR A 212 -12.05 14.77 -9.15
CA TYR A 212 -12.18 15.52 -7.90
C TYR A 212 -12.52 16.99 -8.16
N TYR A 213 -13.15 17.58 -7.16
CA TYR A 213 -13.30 19.02 -7.01
C TYR A 213 -12.92 19.41 -5.58
N ARG A 214 -12.02 20.37 -5.41
CA ARG A 214 -11.44 20.80 -4.12
C ARG A 214 -11.63 22.32 -3.95
N GLY A 215 -12.86 22.75 -3.82
CA GLY A 215 -13.19 24.15 -3.53
C GLY A 215 -13.07 24.46 -2.02
N GLU A 216 -13.21 25.74 -1.67
CA GLU A 216 -13.11 26.18 -0.27
C GLU A 216 -14.23 25.61 0.60
N ARG A 217 -15.48 25.65 0.12
CA ARG A 217 -16.64 25.20 0.86
C ARG A 217 -17.06 23.79 0.54
N TYR A 218 -16.89 23.34 -0.69
CA TYR A 218 -17.29 22.00 -1.12
C TYR A 218 -16.11 21.25 -1.72
N ASN A 219 -15.98 20.00 -1.32
CA ASN A 219 -14.97 19.09 -1.83
C ASN A 219 -15.64 17.77 -2.19
N VAL A 220 -15.28 17.20 -3.32
CA VAL A 220 -15.74 15.87 -3.74
C VAL A 220 -14.60 15.11 -4.40
N HIS A 221 -14.55 13.80 -4.15
CA HIS A 221 -13.67 12.85 -4.82
C HIS A 221 -14.50 11.66 -5.26
N ALA A 222 -14.37 11.28 -6.51
CA ALA A 222 -14.99 10.10 -7.10
C ALA A 222 -13.90 9.17 -7.64
N TYR A 223 -14.10 7.88 -7.45
CA TYR A 223 -13.19 6.84 -7.88
C TYR A 223 -14.01 5.64 -8.35
N ALA A 224 -13.69 5.10 -9.50
CA ALA A 224 -14.28 3.90 -10.04
C ALA A 224 -13.15 2.97 -10.51
N ASN A 225 -13.14 1.74 -10.02
CA ASN A 225 -12.11 0.76 -10.33
C ASN A 225 -12.75 -0.56 -10.78
N ILE A 226 -12.18 -1.17 -11.81
CA ILE A 226 -12.56 -2.49 -12.30
C ILE A 226 -11.28 -3.31 -12.40
N ASN A 227 -11.28 -4.47 -11.73
CA ASN A 227 -10.18 -5.43 -11.77
C ASN A 227 -10.67 -6.78 -12.29
N HIS A 228 -9.85 -7.39 -13.11
CA HIS A 228 -10.00 -8.76 -13.57
C HIS A 228 -8.67 -9.48 -13.38
N LEU A 229 -8.66 -10.49 -12.51
CA LEU A 229 -7.47 -11.24 -12.12
C LEU A 229 -7.72 -12.72 -12.42
N LYS A 230 -6.88 -13.34 -13.22
CA LYS A 230 -6.94 -14.77 -13.56
C LYS A 230 -5.57 -15.39 -13.30
N MET A 231 -5.58 -16.57 -12.69
CA MET A 231 -4.39 -17.37 -12.44
C MET A 231 -4.70 -18.83 -12.73
N PHE A 232 -3.84 -19.50 -13.49
CA PHE A 232 -3.85 -20.96 -13.62
C PHE A 232 -3.20 -21.56 -12.37
N GLU A 233 -3.76 -22.69 -11.93
CA GLU A 233 -3.37 -23.41 -10.72
C GLU A 233 -2.70 -24.73 -11.12
N ASN A 234 -1.44 -24.89 -10.76
CA ASN A 234 -0.70 -26.11 -11.04
C ASN A 234 -0.62 -27.09 -9.85
N GLY A 235 -1.10 -26.66 -8.67
CA GLY A 235 -1.09 -27.48 -7.45
C GLY A 235 0.29 -27.74 -6.85
N GLY A 236 1.37 -27.16 -7.42
CA GLY A 236 2.76 -27.44 -7.07
C GLY A 236 3.38 -28.54 -7.92
N ILE A 237 4.69 -28.76 -7.79
CA ILE A 237 5.44 -29.82 -8.47
C ILE A 237 5.21 -31.18 -7.81
N GLU A 238 5.27 -32.27 -8.60
CA GLU A 238 4.98 -33.63 -8.14
C GLU A 238 6.03 -34.20 -7.14
N ASP A 239 7.27 -33.76 -7.23
CA ASP A 239 8.34 -34.16 -6.31
C ASP A 239 9.32 -32.98 -6.14
N ASP A 240 9.66 -32.64 -4.90
CA ASP A 240 10.61 -31.55 -4.59
C ASP A 240 12.05 -31.89 -4.97
N LYS A 241 12.38 -33.17 -5.24
CA LYS A 241 13.69 -33.61 -5.73
C LYS A 241 14.06 -32.99 -7.05
N TYR A 242 13.11 -32.65 -7.93
CA TYR A 242 13.41 -31.93 -9.18
C TYR A 242 14.20 -30.62 -8.96
N ILE A 243 14.04 -30.01 -7.78
CA ILE A 243 14.77 -28.78 -7.41
C ILE A 243 15.83 -29.07 -6.34
N ARG A 244 15.54 -29.96 -5.35
CA ARG A 244 16.43 -30.20 -4.21
C ARG A 244 17.60 -31.11 -4.58
N GLN A 245 17.37 -32.09 -5.43
CA GLN A 245 18.31 -33.16 -5.81
C GLN A 245 18.16 -33.47 -7.31
N PRO A 246 18.38 -32.50 -8.21
CA PRO A 246 18.21 -32.72 -9.64
C PRO A 246 19.10 -33.87 -10.17
N GLU A 247 20.24 -34.15 -9.51
CA GLU A 247 21.12 -35.24 -9.81
C GLU A 247 20.54 -36.64 -9.53
N ALA A 248 19.39 -36.72 -8.85
CA ALA A 248 18.70 -38.00 -8.63
C ALA A 248 17.98 -38.51 -9.89
N PHE A 249 17.87 -37.68 -10.91
CA PHE A 249 17.25 -38.03 -12.17
C PHE A 249 18.27 -38.28 -13.27
N GLU A 250 18.00 -39.22 -14.18
CA GLU A 250 18.91 -39.57 -15.31
C GLU A 250 19.05 -38.42 -16.33
N GLN A 251 18.11 -37.48 -16.35
CA GLN A 251 18.09 -36.33 -17.24
C GLN A 251 17.88 -35.02 -16.48
N ASN A 252 18.42 -33.94 -17.01
CA ASN A 252 18.14 -32.61 -16.49
C ASN A 252 16.77 -32.14 -16.95
N PHE A 253 15.96 -31.67 -16.02
CA PHE A 253 14.65 -31.07 -16.30
C PHE A 253 14.78 -29.54 -16.32
N GLU A 254 14.32 -28.92 -17.40
CA GLU A 254 13.99 -27.51 -17.40
C GLU A 254 12.75 -27.30 -16.52
N THR A 255 12.56 -26.10 -15.96
CA THR A 255 11.39 -25.82 -15.11
C THR A 255 10.05 -26.01 -15.83
N THR A 256 10.06 -25.85 -17.16
CA THR A 256 8.89 -26.09 -18.05
C THR A 256 8.57 -27.57 -18.26
N ASP A 257 9.49 -28.46 -17.92
CA ASP A 257 9.34 -29.91 -18.11
C ASP A 257 9.04 -30.64 -16.80
N ILE A 258 9.15 -29.94 -15.66
CA ILE A 258 8.83 -30.49 -14.33
C ILE A 258 7.33 -30.75 -14.23
N PRO A 259 6.91 -32.01 -13.93
CA PRO A 259 5.51 -32.34 -13.80
C PRO A 259 4.86 -31.64 -12.58
N VAL A 260 3.57 -31.33 -12.73
CA VAL A 260 2.77 -30.61 -11.74
C VAL A 260 1.47 -31.35 -11.43
N LEU A 261 0.92 -31.11 -10.24
CA LEU A 261 -0.21 -31.88 -9.71
C LEU A 261 -1.56 -31.53 -10.34
N LEU A 262 -1.76 -30.31 -10.83
CA LEU A 262 -3.01 -29.86 -11.44
C LEU A 262 -2.80 -29.37 -12.87
N SER A 263 -3.75 -29.67 -13.74
CA SER A 263 -3.85 -29.15 -15.08
C SER A 263 -5.25 -28.59 -15.34
N ASP A 264 -5.39 -27.72 -16.36
CA ASP A 264 -6.65 -27.12 -16.82
C ASP A 264 -7.53 -26.58 -15.66
N THR A 265 -6.86 -26.01 -14.65
CA THR A 265 -7.48 -25.49 -13.44
C THR A 265 -7.07 -24.03 -13.26
N TRP A 266 -8.02 -23.17 -12.90
CA TRP A 266 -7.72 -21.74 -12.69
C TRP A 266 -8.70 -21.04 -11.77
N ASN A 267 -8.22 -20.02 -11.10
CA ASN A 267 -8.97 -19.04 -10.33
C ASN A 267 -9.17 -17.75 -11.14
N ARG A 268 -10.35 -17.17 -10.99
CA ARG A 268 -10.70 -15.90 -11.61
C ARG A 268 -11.43 -15.01 -10.60
N ASN A 269 -10.95 -13.77 -10.44
CA ASN A 269 -11.53 -12.78 -9.57
C ASN A 269 -11.96 -11.55 -10.38
N HIS A 270 -13.16 -11.07 -10.14
CA HIS A 270 -13.67 -9.80 -10.64
C HIS A 270 -13.98 -8.88 -9.48
N GLU A 271 -13.58 -7.63 -9.61
CA GLU A 271 -13.92 -6.57 -8.67
C GLU A 271 -14.41 -5.35 -9.44
N ARG A 272 -15.52 -4.77 -8.97
CA ARG A 272 -15.98 -3.46 -9.36
C ARG A 272 -16.14 -2.65 -8.08
N ASN A 273 -15.43 -1.52 -8.01
CA ASN A 273 -15.49 -0.63 -6.87
C ASN A 273 -15.88 0.77 -7.34
N PHE A 274 -16.91 1.32 -6.71
CA PHE A 274 -17.29 2.71 -6.88
C PHE A 274 -17.24 3.39 -5.51
N TYR A 275 -16.46 4.47 -5.44
CA TYR A 275 -16.27 5.26 -4.24
C TYR A 275 -16.57 6.74 -4.53
N LEU A 276 -17.33 7.35 -3.63
CA LEU A 276 -17.64 8.77 -3.65
C LEU A 276 -17.52 9.32 -2.24
N THR A 277 -16.71 10.34 -2.04
CA THR A 277 -16.69 11.08 -0.79
C THR A 277 -16.91 12.56 -1.09
N HIS A 278 -17.77 13.19 -0.30
CA HIS A 278 -17.97 14.62 -0.40
C HIS A 278 -18.10 15.28 0.97
N LYS A 279 -17.64 16.51 1.02
CA LYS A 279 -17.55 17.27 2.25
C LYS A 279 -17.99 18.71 2.00
N PHE A 280 -18.86 19.21 2.88
CA PHE A 280 -19.25 20.62 2.91
C PHE A 280 -18.68 21.28 4.17
N ASN A 281 -17.94 22.39 3.97
CA ASN A 281 -17.28 23.12 5.04
C ASN A 281 -18.11 24.36 5.42
N PHE A 282 -18.41 24.50 6.69
CA PHE A 282 -18.95 25.71 7.29
C PHE A 282 -17.82 26.51 7.94
N GLY A 283 -17.85 27.82 7.77
CA GLY A 283 -16.79 28.67 8.28
C GLY A 283 -17.07 30.15 7.98
N TYR A 284 -16.06 30.95 8.20
CA TYR A 284 -16.10 32.39 7.97
C TYR A 284 -14.91 32.83 7.13
N SER A 285 -15.06 33.96 6.46
CA SER A 285 -13.97 34.59 5.72
C SER A 285 -13.27 35.61 6.59
N ARG A 286 -11.93 35.51 6.69
CA ARG A 286 -11.06 36.45 7.41
C ARG A 286 -10.20 37.21 6.41
N GLU A 287 -10.00 38.49 6.65
CA GLU A 287 -9.07 39.29 5.85
C GLU A 287 -7.62 38.85 6.12
N ILE A 288 -6.86 38.71 5.05
CA ILE A 288 -5.44 38.37 5.13
C ILE A 288 -4.65 39.67 5.33
N GLU A 289 -3.89 39.75 6.40
CA GLU A 289 -2.90 40.83 6.56
C GLU A 289 -1.81 40.68 5.49
N ILE A 290 -1.81 41.58 4.50
CA ILE A 290 -0.77 41.63 3.49
C ILE A 290 0.46 42.27 4.12
N PRO A 291 1.66 41.65 4.09
CA PRO A 291 2.90 42.30 4.52
C PRO A 291 3.10 43.61 3.82
N ASP A 292 3.58 44.64 4.51
CA ASP A 292 3.76 45.99 3.96
C ASP A 292 4.60 46.01 2.69
N SER A 293 5.54 45.09 2.50
CA SER A 293 6.35 44.93 1.30
C SER A 293 5.56 44.47 0.06
N LEU A 294 4.36 43.90 0.24
CA LEU A 294 3.50 43.39 -0.82
C LEU A 294 2.21 44.23 -0.99
N LYS A 295 1.99 45.22 -0.14
CA LYS A 295 0.85 46.13 -0.30
C LYS A 295 1.03 46.92 -1.58
N PRO A 296 -0.03 47.09 -2.39
CA PRO A 296 0.05 47.98 -3.57
C PRO A 296 0.48 49.38 -3.13
N LYS A 297 1.47 49.92 -3.78
CA LYS A 297 1.90 51.28 -3.47
C LYS A 297 0.79 52.25 -3.86
N VAL A 298 0.48 53.16 -2.97
CA VAL A 298 -0.45 54.26 -3.27
C VAL A 298 0.01 54.98 -4.51
N PRO A 299 -0.78 55.14 -5.57
CA PRO A 299 -0.40 55.86 -6.77
C PRO A 299 0.09 57.27 -6.46
N SER A 300 0.99 57.75 -7.24
CA SER A 300 1.52 59.12 -7.10
C SER A 300 0.36 60.13 -7.26
N ALA A 301 0.53 61.32 -6.71
CA ALA A 301 -0.47 62.40 -6.85
C ALA A 301 -0.74 62.77 -8.32
N SER A 302 0.24 62.58 -9.20
CA SER A 302 0.06 62.79 -10.66
C SER A 302 -0.80 61.70 -11.30
N GLU A 303 -0.64 60.42 -10.91
CA GLU A 303 -1.42 59.30 -11.42
C GLU A 303 -2.88 59.39 -10.94
N LEU A 304 -3.12 59.68 -9.66
CA LEU A 304 -4.48 59.86 -9.14
C LEU A 304 -5.27 61.00 -9.75
N LEU A 305 -4.57 62.07 -10.16
CA LEU A 305 -5.19 63.23 -10.81
C LEU A 305 -5.38 63.02 -12.31
N SER A 306 -4.60 62.12 -12.94
CA SER A 306 -4.71 61.86 -14.40
C SER A 306 -6.07 61.24 -14.80
N ASP A 307 -6.74 60.53 -13.86
CA ASP A 307 -8.03 59.92 -14.10
C ASP A 307 -9.21 60.91 -14.03
N LEU A 308 -8.95 62.17 -13.67
CA LEU A 308 -9.96 63.23 -13.65
C LEU A 308 -10.04 63.94 -15.03
N PRO A 309 -11.21 64.48 -15.41
CA PRO A 309 -11.35 65.26 -16.62
C PRO A 309 -10.40 66.48 -16.65
N ASP A 310 -9.85 66.77 -17.82
CA ASP A 310 -8.86 67.84 -18.00
C ASP A 310 -9.30 69.21 -17.45
N SER A 311 -10.58 69.56 -17.54
CA SER A 311 -11.15 70.75 -16.95
C SER A 311 -11.01 70.83 -15.44
N VAL A 312 -11.16 69.68 -14.76
CA VAL A 312 -11.02 69.56 -13.30
C VAL A 312 -9.54 69.59 -12.89
N GLN A 313 -8.69 68.95 -13.67
CA GLN A 313 -7.24 69.00 -13.45
C GLN A 313 -6.70 70.42 -13.55
N LEU A 314 -7.20 71.22 -14.49
CA LEU A 314 -6.79 72.60 -14.69
C LEU A 314 -7.24 73.47 -13.52
N ALA A 315 -8.48 73.30 -13.03
CA ALA A 315 -8.99 74.01 -11.86
C ALA A 315 -8.22 73.67 -10.57
N LEU A 316 -7.79 72.43 -10.42
CA LEU A 316 -7.01 71.99 -9.27
C LEU A 316 -5.52 72.42 -9.31
N ARG A 317 -5.06 73.00 -10.42
CA ARG A 317 -3.72 73.59 -10.52
C ARG A 317 -3.63 74.97 -9.86
N THR A 318 -4.75 75.69 -9.81
CA THR A 318 -4.81 77.06 -9.27
C THR A 318 -5.21 77.13 -7.82
N ASP A 319 -5.93 76.11 -7.31
CA ASP A 319 -6.36 76.05 -5.90
C ASP A 319 -5.67 74.92 -5.18
N THR A 320 -4.73 75.25 -4.31
CA THR A 320 -3.90 74.32 -3.52
C THR A 320 -4.74 73.58 -2.44
N LEU A 321 -5.79 74.22 -1.91
CA LEU A 321 -6.63 73.61 -0.90
C LEU A 321 -7.60 72.58 -1.50
N ALA A 322 -8.25 72.95 -2.59
CA ALA A 322 -9.13 72.06 -3.36
C ALA A 322 -8.35 70.87 -3.91
N ARG A 323 -7.12 71.05 -4.38
CA ARG A 323 -6.25 69.96 -4.83
C ARG A 323 -5.90 68.99 -3.73
N ARG A 324 -5.64 69.46 -2.51
CA ARG A 324 -5.33 68.60 -1.36
C ARG A 324 -6.55 67.78 -0.97
N GLN A 325 -7.73 68.42 -0.90
CA GLN A 325 -9.01 67.70 -0.59
C GLN A 325 -9.36 66.66 -1.67
N ALA A 326 -9.19 66.99 -2.94
CA ALA A 326 -9.38 66.05 -4.04
C ALA A 326 -8.40 64.86 -3.98
N LEU A 327 -7.15 65.10 -3.70
CA LEU A 327 -6.15 64.04 -3.53
C LEU A 327 -6.45 63.16 -2.33
N ASP A 328 -6.84 63.69 -1.20
CA ASP A 328 -7.22 62.93 0.00
C ASP A 328 -8.48 62.07 -0.26
N SER A 329 -9.45 62.64 -0.97
CA SER A 329 -10.65 61.93 -1.42
C SER A 329 -10.35 60.80 -2.41
N LEU A 330 -9.48 61.05 -3.39
CA LEU A 330 -9.06 60.04 -4.38
C LEU A 330 -8.21 58.93 -3.75
N LYS A 331 -7.35 59.29 -2.81
CA LYS A 331 -6.59 58.27 -2.01
C LYS A 331 -7.51 57.44 -1.18
N ALA A 332 -8.50 58.05 -0.49
CA ALA A 332 -9.46 57.32 0.31
C ALA A 332 -10.32 56.39 -0.57
N LYS A 333 -10.75 56.87 -1.76
CA LYS A 333 -11.47 56.04 -2.73
C LYS A 333 -10.62 54.90 -3.23
N TRP A 334 -9.34 55.14 -3.63
CA TRP A 334 -8.43 54.10 -4.04
C TRP A 334 -8.17 53.06 -2.95
N GLN A 335 -8.00 53.50 -1.68
CA GLN A 335 -7.85 52.60 -0.53
C GLN A 335 -9.12 51.77 -0.28
N ALA A 336 -10.32 52.36 -0.46
CA ALA A 336 -11.58 51.64 -0.31
C ALA A 336 -11.85 50.63 -1.43
N GLU A 337 -11.33 50.90 -2.63
CA GLU A 337 -11.41 49.99 -3.78
C GLU A 337 -10.42 48.82 -3.71
N GLN A 338 -9.39 48.90 -2.82
CA GLN A 338 -8.47 47.80 -2.58
C GLN A 338 -9.22 46.68 -1.84
N ILE A 339 -9.60 45.63 -2.56
CA ILE A 339 -10.22 44.47 -1.97
C ILE A 339 -9.15 43.72 -1.18
N SER A 340 -9.22 43.72 0.15
CA SER A 340 -8.39 42.88 0.98
C SER A 340 -8.64 41.41 0.64
N PRO A 341 -7.63 40.63 0.24
CA PRO A 341 -7.83 39.23 -0.04
C PRO A 341 -8.37 38.54 1.22
N LYS A 342 -9.44 37.77 1.04
CA LYS A 342 -10.09 37.03 2.12
C LYS A 342 -9.74 35.56 2.03
N GLU A 343 -9.41 34.94 3.15
CA GLU A 343 -9.21 33.51 3.30
C GLU A 343 -10.42 32.90 3.99
N PHE A 344 -10.97 31.83 3.39
CA PHE A 344 -12.03 31.06 4.05
C PHE A 344 -11.44 30.14 5.11
N ILE A 345 -11.88 30.27 6.37
CA ILE A 345 -11.48 29.46 7.49
C ILE A 345 -12.60 28.48 7.80
N PRO A 346 -12.44 27.18 7.50
CA PRO A 346 -13.42 26.18 7.85
C PRO A 346 -13.38 25.89 9.35
N VAL A 347 -14.56 25.92 10.00
CA VAL A 347 -14.76 25.62 11.42
C VAL A 347 -15.29 24.20 11.60
N SER A 348 -16.33 23.86 10.85
CA SER A 348 -16.95 22.55 10.90
C SER A 348 -17.21 22.02 9.50
N SER A 349 -17.43 20.72 9.40
CA SER A 349 -17.72 20.07 8.11
C SER A 349 -18.71 18.94 8.28
N ILE A 350 -19.60 18.80 7.31
CA ILE A 350 -20.41 17.60 7.12
C ILE A 350 -19.72 16.76 6.04
N ILE A 351 -19.56 15.47 6.32
CA ILE A 351 -18.89 14.51 5.43
C ILE A 351 -19.88 13.41 5.13
N HIS A 352 -19.95 12.99 3.87
CA HIS A 352 -20.62 11.76 3.49
C HIS A 352 -19.71 10.98 2.55
N THR A 353 -19.57 9.67 2.82
CA THR A 353 -18.81 8.74 2.01
C THR A 353 -19.68 7.56 1.62
N PHE A 354 -19.71 7.29 0.34
CA PHE A 354 -20.34 6.12 -0.26
C PHE A 354 -19.27 5.20 -0.87
N ASP A 355 -19.29 3.92 -0.53
CA ASP A 355 -18.38 2.91 -1.07
C ASP A 355 -19.18 1.66 -1.42
N MET A 356 -19.21 1.31 -2.71
CA MET A 356 -19.88 0.13 -3.25
C MET A 356 -18.87 -0.78 -3.90
N ARG A 357 -18.87 -2.06 -3.51
CA ARG A 357 -18.04 -3.09 -4.09
C ARG A 357 -18.89 -4.27 -4.54
N ASP A 358 -18.66 -4.73 -5.76
CA ASP A 358 -19.22 -5.96 -6.33
C ASP A 358 -18.07 -6.89 -6.68
N LEU A 359 -18.08 -8.08 -6.10
CA LEU A 359 -16.95 -9.00 -6.01
C LEU A 359 -17.40 -10.39 -6.44
N THR A 360 -16.65 -11.03 -7.32
CA THR A 360 -16.91 -12.40 -7.76
C THR A 360 -15.61 -13.18 -7.80
N HIS A 361 -15.62 -14.35 -7.19
CA HIS A 361 -14.58 -15.36 -7.32
C HIS A 361 -15.13 -16.58 -8.04
N THR A 362 -14.35 -17.16 -8.96
CA THR A 362 -14.73 -18.40 -9.66
C THR A 362 -13.52 -19.32 -9.68
N TYR A 363 -13.68 -20.53 -9.17
CA TYR A 363 -12.73 -21.63 -9.32
C TYR A 363 -13.24 -22.59 -10.39
N ILE A 364 -12.38 -22.93 -11.36
CA ILE A 364 -12.74 -23.77 -12.51
C ILE A 364 -11.70 -24.87 -12.67
N GLY A 365 -12.16 -26.12 -12.79
CA GLY A 365 -11.32 -27.28 -13.08
C GLY A 365 -11.97 -28.14 -14.20
N GLN A 366 -11.26 -28.32 -15.31
CA GLN A 366 -11.73 -29.01 -16.50
C GLN A 366 -11.09 -30.39 -16.72
N SER A 367 -10.06 -30.74 -15.97
CA SER A 367 -9.41 -32.05 -16.02
C SER A 367 -9.56 -32.78 -14.69
N SER A 368 -9.24 -34.08 -14.70
CA SER A 368 -9.39 -34.91 -13.51
C SER A 368 -8.47 -34.50 -12.37
N SER A 369 -8.88 -33.50 -11.62
CA SER A 369 -8.33 -33.21 -10.28
C SER A 369 -8.81 -34.23 -9.22
N GLY A 370 -9.40 -35.36 -9.65
CA GLY A 370 -10.11 -36.30 -8.80
C GLY A 370 -9.28 -36.99 -7.72
N SER A 371 -7.95 -37.02 -7.87
CA SER A 371 -7.05 -37.48 -6.82
C SER A 371 -6.42 -36.36 -6.00
N TYR A 372 -6.42 -35.12 -6.51
CA TYR A 372 -5.81 -33.99 -5.81
C TYR A 372 -6.60 -33.54 -4.58
N TYR A 373 -7.94 -33.54 -4.64
CA TYR A 373 -8.78 -33.13 -3.53
C TYR A 373 -9.39 -34.29 -2.78
N THR A 374 -9.34 -34.23 -1.46
CA THR A 374 -9.95 -35.25 -0.58
C THR A 374 -11.47 -35.21 -0.64
N ASN A 375 -12.05 -34.01 -0.71
CA ASN A 375 -13.47 -33.80 -0.59
C ASN A 375 -14.09 -33.44 -1.94
N ASN A 376 -15.26 -34.03 -2.19
CA ASN A 376 -16.16 -33.66 -3.26
C ASN A 376 -17.59 -33.59 -2.71
N TYR A 377 -18.05 -32.39 -2.40
CA TYR A 377 -19.35 -32.17 -1.78
C TYR A 377 -20.50 -32.21 -2.78
N TYR A 378 -20.24 -31.93 -4.04
CA TYR A 378 -21.22 -31.96 -5.14
C TYR A 378 -20.53 -31.96 -6.52
N GLY A 379 -21.31 -32.23 -7.56
CA GLY A 379 -20.85 -32.14 -8.94
C GLY A 379 -19.91 -33.26 -9.38
N GLU A 380 -19.41 -33.13 -10.60
CA GLU A 380 -18.48 -34.06 -11.21
C GLU A 380 -17.04 -33.60 -11.02
N LEU A 381 -16.13 -34.51 -10.73
CA LEU A 381 -14.71 -34.22 -10.47
C LEU A 381 -13.99 -33.57 -11.67
N ASN A 382 -14.47 -33.86 -12.89
CA ASN A 382 -13.84 -33.41 -14.13
C ASN A 382 -14.44 -32.11 -14.72
N ASN A 383 -15.41 -31.52 -14.03
CA ASN A 383 -16.06 -30.29 -14.48
C ASN A 383 -16.49 -29.42 -13.28
N VAL A 384 -15.48 -28.90 -12.60
CA VAL A 384 -15.69 -28.06 -11.43
C VAL A 384 -15.98 -26.63 -11.86
N TYR A 385 -17.03 -26.05 -11.33
CA TYR A 385 -17.37 -24.64 -11.52
C TYR A 385 -17.97 -24.06 -10.22
N ASP A 386 -17.12 -23.49 -9.42
CA ASP A 386 -17.51 -22.85 -8.17
C ASP A 386 -17.54 -21.32 -8.32
N MET A 387 -18.64 -20.70 -7.97
CA MET A 387 -18.79 -19.26 -8.03
C MET A 387 -19.28 -18.70 -6.71
N THR A 388 -18.47 -17.83 -6.11
CA THR A 388 -18.78 -17.09 -4.89
C THR A 388 -18.89 -15.61 -5.20
N THR A 389 -19.98 -14.96 -4.75
CA THR A 389 -20.16 -13.54 -4.95
C THR A 389 -20.36 -12.82 -3.62
N ALA A 390 -19.86 -11.60 -3.56
CA ALA A 390 -20.08 -10.69 -2.43
C ALA A 390 -20.35 -9.27 -2.96
N MET A 391 -21.36 -8.62 -2.41
CA MET A 391 -21.65 -7.22 -2.64
C MET A 391 -21.62 -6.48 -1.31
N SER A 392 -20.95 -5.34 -1.27
CA SER A 392 -20.85 -4.49 -0.09
C SER A 392 -21.23 -3.05 -0.45
N ILE A 393 -22.11 -2.44 0.35
CA ILE A 393 -22.44 -1.03 0.27
C ILE A 393 -22.21 -0.42 1.66
N ARG A 394 -21.37 0.60 1.71
CA ARG A 394 -21.06 1.33 2.93
C ARG A 394 -21.39 2.81 2.76
N ASN A 395 -22.18 3.35 3.69
CA ASN A 395 -22.45 4.76 3.83
C ASN A 395 -21.91 5.26 5.16
N THR A 396 -21.06 6.26 5.15
CA THR A 396 -20.51 6.88 6.36
C THR A 396 -20.90 8.36 6.36
N PHE A 397 -21.55 8.81 7.44
CA PHE A 397 -21.88 10.20 7.70
C PHE A 397 -21.01 10.71 8.85
N GLY A 398 -20.34 11.82 8.64
CA GLY A 398 -19.41 12.41 9.61
C GLY A 398 -19.72 13.89 9.87
N LEU A 399 -19.54 14.29 11.13
CA LEU A 399 -19.55 15.69 11.56
C LEU A 399 -18.16 16.00 12.12
N ALA A 400 -17.44 16.90 11.50
CA ALA A 400 -16.09 17.28 11.91
C ALA A 400 -16.04 18.71 12.45
N LEU A 401 -15.41 18.87 13.60
CA LEU A 401 -14.94 20.15 14.10
C LEU A 401 -13.44 20.25 13.81
N ARG A 402 -13.05 21.29 13.10
CA ARG A 402 -11.67 21.39 12.60
C ARG A 402 -10.73 22.00 13.60
N GLU A 403 -9.49 21.53 13.57
CA GLU A 403 -8.38 22.07 14.33
C GLU A 403 -7.99 23.47 13.81
N GLY A 404 -7.58 24.38 14.68
CA GLY A 404 -6.89 25.63 14.31
C GLY A 404 -7.77 26.78 13.83
N PHE A 405 -9.10 26.66 13.84
CA PHE A 405 -9.97 27.79 13.52
C PHE A 405 -9.96 28.87 14.60
N ASN A 406 -9.59 28.52 15.85
CA ASN A 406 -9.40 29.41 16.97
C ASN A 406 -8.20 28.93 17.80
N LYS A 407 -7.59 29.82 18.60
CA LYS A 407 -6.46 29.52 19.52
C LYS A 407 -6.76 28.38 20.51
N TRP A 408 -8.02 28.18 20.88
CA TRP A 408 -8.51 27.15 21.79
C TRP A 408 -8.76 25.81 21.10
N ALA A 409 -8.96 25.81 19.81
CA ALA A 409 -9.21 24.59 19.00
C ALA A 409 -7.88 23.90 18.64
N ALA A 410 -7.20 23.38 19.64
CA ALA A 410 -5.89 22.73 19.47
C ALA A 410 -5.96 21.32 18.88
N MET A 411 -7.18 20.77 18.68
CA MET A 411 -7.45 19.44 18.15
C MET A 411 -8.69 19.46 17.25
N GLY A 412 -8.70 18.62 16.24
CA GLY A 412 -9.87 18.31 15.43
C GLY A 412 -10.61 17.11 16.01
N ILE A 413 -11.94 17.14 15.97
CA ILE A 413 -12.80 16.05 16.40
C ILE A 413 -13.75 15.73 15.27
N THR A 414 -13.85 14.47 14.89
CA THR A 414 -14.83 13.98 13.93
C THR A 414 -15.64 12.87 14.56
N LEU A 415 -16.96 12.99 14.57
CA LEU A 415 -17.88 11.93 14.93
C LEU A 415 -18.50 11.38 13.68
N PHE A 416 -18.67 10.08 13.60
CA PHE A 416 -19.26 9.46 12.42
C PHE A 416 -20.16 8.27 12.77
N ALA A 417 -21.08 7.98 11.88
CA ALA A 417 -21.92 6.80 11.86
C ALA A 417 -21.76 6.09 10.51
N THR A 418 -21.56 4.79 10.53
CA THR A 418 -21.42 3.98 9.33
C THR A 418 -22.52 2.93 9.26
N HIS A 419 -23.23 2.91 8.16
CA HIS A 419 -24.18 1.87 7.79
C HIS A 419 -23.56 1.01 6.68
N LYS A 420 -23.46 -0.32 6.91
CA LYS A 420 -22.85 -1.26 6.00
C LYS A 420 -23.78 -2.43 5.72
N ILE A 421 -24.11 -2.62 4.45
CA ILE A 421 -24.88 -3.75 3.94
C ILE A 421 -23.95 -4.66 3.18
N ARG A 422 -23.98 -5.96 3.49
CA ARG A 422 -23.22 -6.99 2.76
C ARG A 422 -24.16 -8.09 2.34
N THR A 423 -24.00 -8.56 1.12
CA THR A 423 -24.74 -9.69 0.57
C THR A 423 -23.75 -10.69 0.02
N TYR A 424 -23.82 -11.92 0.49
CA TYR A 424 -23.03 -13.05 0.02
C TYR A 424 -23.94 -14.06 -0.65
N LYS A 425 -23.44 -14.73 -1.70
CA LYS A 425 -24.15 -15.86 -2.32
C LYS A 425 -23.25 -17.07 -2.32
N LEU A 426 -23.72 -18.12 -1.68
CA LEU A 426 -23.05 -19.41 -1.55
C LEU A 426 -24.01 -20.51 -2.00
N LEU A 427 -23.45 -21.65 -2.38
CA LEU A 427 -24.21 -22.86 -2.64
C LEU A 427 -24.69 -23.47 -1.32
N VAL A 428 -25.84 -24.08 -1.32
CA VAL A 428 -26.36 -24.92 -0.22
C VAL A 428 -26.95 -26.20 -0.79
N ASP A 429 -26.72 -27.30 -0.12
CA ASP A 429 -27.38 -28.56 -0.42
C ASP A 429 -28.67 -28.67 0.40
N ASN A 430 -29.77 -28.86 -0.28
CA ASN A 430 -31.05 -29.10 0.33
C ASN A 430 -31.69 -30.39 -0.25
N LYS A 431 -32.82 -30.82 0.32
CA LYS A 431 -33.51 -32.06 -0.13
C LYS A 431 -33.94 -32.03 -1.62
N TYR A 432 -33.85 -30.92 -2.28
CA TYR A 432 -34.18 -30.76 -3.72
C TYR A 432 -32.95 -30.60 -4.60
N GLY A 433 -31.73 -30.60 -4.03
CA GLY A 433 -30.45 -30.41 -4.72
C GLY A 433 -29.75 -29.12 -4.32
N LEU A 434 -28.71 -28.74 -5.10
CA LEU A 434 -27.94 -27.56 -4.84
C LEU A 434 -28.69 -26.27 -5.26
N GLU A 435 -28.78 -25.34 -4.34
CA GLU A 435 -29.34 -24.01 -4.58
C GLU A 435 -28.37 -22.91 -4.16
N THR A 436 -28.54 -21.71 -4.71
CA THR A 436 -27.80 -20.55 -4.27
C THR A 436 -28.52 -19.85 -3.14
N GLN A 437 -27.94 -19.89 -1.95
CA GLN A 437 -28.45 -19.16 -0.79
C GLN A 437 -27.81 -17.77 -0.70
N ARG A 438 -28.63 -16.79 -0.33
CA ARG A 438 -28.21 -15.42 -0.07
C ARG A 438 -28.11 -15.18 1.43
N TYR A 439 -26.94 -14.72 1.86
CA TYR A 439 -26.68 -14.27 3.21
C TYR A 439 -26.60 -12.76 3.23
N ASN A 440 -27.42 -12.12 4.06
CA ASN A 440 -27.45 -10.66 4.19
C ASN A 440 -26.98 -10.27 5.59
N GLU A 441 -25.99 -9.40 5.65
CA GLU A 441 -25.51 -8.76 6.87
C GLU A 441 -25.73 -7.26 6.78
N ASN A 442 -26.32 -6.69 7.83
CA ASN A 442 -26.63 -5.28 7.91
C ASN A 442 -26.13 -4.75 9.25
N ASP A 443 -25.08 -3.93 9.19
CA ASP A 443 -24.36 -3.47 10.38
C ASP A 443 -24.44 -1.93 10.47
N LEU A 444 -24.60 -1.46 11.70
CA LEU A 444 -24.52 -0.04 12.04
C LEU A 444 -23.43 0.14 13.10
N SER A 445 -22.49 1.01 12.82
CA SER A 445 -21.44 1.42 13.76
C SER A 445 -21.45 2.93 13.99
N ILE A 446 -20.91 3.33 15.12
CA ILE A 446 -20.58 4.70 15.45
C ILE A 446 -19.10 4.78 15.78
N GLY A 447 -18.50 5.94 15.53
CA GLY A 447 -17.11 6.14 15.84
C GLY A 447 -16.71 7.59 15.96
N GLY A 448 -15.47 7.78 16.34
CA GLY A 448 -14.88 9.11 16.51
C GLY A 448 -13.42 9.11 16.10
N GLU A 449 -13.00 10.23 15.56
CA GLU A 449 -11.60 10.54 15.28
C GLU A 449 -11.19 11.77 16.07
N LEU A 450 -10.07 11.69 16.76
CA LEU A 450 -9.41 12.80 17.45
C LEU A 450 -8.05 12.99 16.81
N ALA A 451 -7.84 14.16 16.18
CA ALA A 451 -6.61 14.42 15.45
C ALA A 451 -6.01 15.77 15.84
N ARG A 452 -4.68 15.79 15.93
CA ARG A 452 -3.89 17.00 16.02
C ARG A 452 -2.81 16.96 14.97
N THR A 453 -2.97 17.80 13.96
CA THR A 453 -2.04 17.89 12.81
C THR A 453 -1.19 19.15 12.85
N GLN A 454 -1.55 20.12 13.70
CA GLN A 454 -0.84 21.38 13.88
C GLN A 454 0.10 21.32 15.09
N GLY A 455 1.21 22.01 14.99
CA GLY A 455 2.20 22.09 16.05
C GLY A 455 3.59 21.71 15.55
N LYS A 456 4.59 21.82 16.43
CA LYS A 456 5.99 21.54 16.05
C LYS A 456 6.53 20.22 16.61
N LEU A 457 5.95 19.73 17.67
CA LEU A 457 6.54 18.64 18.46
C LEU A 457 5.71 17.36 18.42
N LEU A 458 4.39 17.47 18.53
CA LEU A 458 3.49 16.34 18.70
C LEU A 458 2.33 16.42 17.71
N HIS A 459 2.23 15.41 16.86
CA HIS A 459 1.05 15.14 16.04
C HIS A 459 0.48 13.80 16.46
N PHE A 460 -0.84 13.68 16.49
CA PHE A 460 -1.49 12.40 16.74
C PHE A 460 -2.83 12.30 16.01
N ASN A 461 -3.23 11.07 15.79
CA ASN A 461 -4.55 10.70 15.30
C ASN A 461 -4.99 9.44 16.06
N VAL A 462 -6.18 9.49 16.64
CA VAL A 462 -6.80 8.36 17.34
C VAL A 462 -8.19 8.16 16.75
N ASN A 463 -8.46 6.95 16.30
CA ASN A 463 -9.74 6.53 15.73
C ASN A 463 -10.36 5.47 16.62
N SER A 464 -11.67 5.50 16.78
CA SER A 464 -12.43 4.43 17.40
C SER A 464 -13.71 4.16 16.63
N GLU A 465 -14.09 2.90 16.54
CA GLU A 465 -15.35 2.46 15.92
C GLU A 465 -15.93 1.31 16.72
N PHE A 466 -17.22 1.40 17.03
CA PHE A 466 -17.98 0.40 17.77
C PHE A 466 -19.25 0.05 17.02
N TYR A 467 -19.51 -1.25 16.86
CA TYR A 467 -20.67 -1.78 16.15
C TYR A 467 -21.86 -1.96 17.11
N LEU A 468 -22.92 -1.20 16.84
CA LEU A 468 -24.15 -1.16 17.66
C LEU A 468 -25.16 -2.22 17.27
N MET A 469 -25.23 -2.55 15.97
CA MET A 469 -26.25 -3.45 15.43
C MET A 469 -25.67 -4.34 14.34
N GLY A 470 -26.32 -5.47 14.11
CA GLY A 470 -26.01 -6.41 13.02
C GLY A 470 -25.19 -7.62 13.46
N LYS A 471 -24.56 -8.28 12.50
CA LYS A 471 -23.73 -9.47 12.73
C LYS A 471 -22.42 -9.17 13.44
N LYS A 472 -21.95 -7.94 13.33
CA LYS A 472 -20.74 -7.43 13.99
C LYS A 472 -21.02 -6.70 15.31
N VAL A 473 -22.23 -6.76 15.87
CA VAL A 473 -22.59 -6.10 17.14
C VAL A 473 -21.58 -6.44 18.24
N GLY A 474 -21.03 -5.41 18.91
CA GLY A 474 -19.99 -5.56 19.93
C GLY A 474 -18.56 -5.63 19.38
N ASP A 475 -18.34 -5.56 18.07
CA ASP A 475 -17.02 -5.35 17.52
C ASP A 475 -16.52 -3.95 17.89
N LEU A 476 -15.25 -3.86 18.27
CA LEU A 476 -14.57 -2.63 18.65
C LEU A 476 -13.22 -2.55 17.99
N THR A 477 -12.97 -1.44 17.35
CA THR A 477 -11.63 -1.08 16.85
C THR A 477 -11.21 0.25 17.48
N VAL A 478 -10.02 0.30 18.03
CA VAL A 478 -9.35 1.54 18.47
C VAL A 478 -7.95 1.51 17.88
N ASP A 479 -7.63 2.50 17.08
CA ASP A 479 -6.29 2.67 16.52
C ASP A 479 -5.80 4.09 16.76
N GLY A 480 -4.52 4.21 17.07
CA GLY A 480 -3.88 5.48 17.35
C GLY A 480 -2.48 5.55 16.73
N ARG A 481 -2.14 6.72 16.28
CA ARG A 481 -0.80 7.03 15.79
C ARG A 481 -0.34 8.35 16.36
N THR A 482 0.92 8.42 16.75
CA THR A 482 1.55 9.65 17.21
C THR A 482 2.94 9.81 16.64
N ASN A 483 3.28 11.03 16.23
CA ASN A 483 4.57 11.37 15.66
C ASN A 483 5.19 12.48 16.49
N TRP A 484 6.46 12.27 16.89
CA TRP A 484 7.27 13.26 17.59
C TRP A 484 8.52 13.59 16.79
N GLU A 485 8.86 14.87 16.72
CA GLU A 485 10.10 15.33 16.14
C GLU A 485 10.94 16.05 17.18
N PHE A 486 12.05 15.46 17.57
CA PHE A 486 13.03 16.04 18.49
C PHE A 486 14.23 16.55 17.70
N ARG A 487 14.55 17.83 17.85
CA ARG A 487 15.74 18.40 17.24
C ARG A 487 16.98 18.02 18.04
N LEU A 488 17.93 17.35 17.41
CA LEU A 488 19.23 16.99 17.97
C LEU A 488 20.29 17.98 17.44
N GLY A 489 20.33 19.19 18.03
CA GLY A 489 21.24 20.26 17.57
C GLY A 489 20.69 21.05 16.34
N LYS A 490 21.62 21.66 15.55
CA LYS A 490 21.22 22.59 14.47
C LYS A 490 20.84 21.89 13.15
N ARG A 491 21.30 20.66 12.93
CA ARG A 491 21.21 19.99 11.61
C ARG A 491 20.62 18.56 11.68
N ASP A 492 20.22 18.12 12.87
CA ASP A 492 19.74 16.75 13.04
C ASP A 492 18.40 16.70 13.77
N SER A 493 17.58 15.68 13.50
CA SER A 493 16.34 15.41 14.20
C SER A 493 16.11 13.91 14.38
N LEU A 494 15.61 13.54 15.55
CA LEU A 494 15.07 12.23 15.85
C LEU A 494 13.56 12.29 15.59
N LEU A 495 13.09 11.46 14.67
CA LEU A 495 11.67 11.24 14.44
C LEU A 495 11.26 9.95 15.16
N ILE A 496 10.22 10.04 15.97
CA ILE A 496 9.60 8.89 16.63
C ILE A 496 8.16 8.80 16.15
N ASP A 497 7.79 7.65 15.62
CA ASP A 497 6.45 7.33 15.16
C ASP A 497 5.97 6.12 15.96
N VAL A 498 4.87 6.25 16.69
CA VAL A 498 4.29 5.16 17.46
C VAL A 498 2.88 4.90 16.95
N LYS A 499 2.56 3.64 16.70
CA LYS A 499 1.23 3.15 16.38
C LYS A 499 0.77 2.17 17.44
N ALA A 500 -0.49 2.26 17.82
CA ALA A 500 -1.12 1.31 18.72
C ALA A 500 -2.51 0.94 18.18
N MET A 501 -2.89 -0.31 18.33
CA MET A 501 -4.19 -0.83 17.86
C MET A 501 -4.73 -1.84 18.87
N ILE A 502 -6.01 -1.73 19.13
CA ILE A 502 -6.80 -2.74 19.83
C ILE A 502 -8.01 -3.05 18.97
N LYS A 503 -8.18 -4.33 18.66
CA LYS A 503 -9.35 -4.84 17.92
C LYS A 503 -9.97 -6.00 18.65
N ASN A 504 -11.27 -5.99 18.77
CA ASN A 504 -12.08 -7.12 19.22
C ASN A 504 -13.13 -7.35 18.14
N GLU A 505 -12.93 -8.34 17.30
CA GLU A 505 -13.72 -8.53 16.08
C GLU A 505 -14.21 -9.99 15.97
N LYS A 506 -15.42 -10.15 15.49
CA LYS A 506 -15.91 -11.46 15.06
C LYS A 506 -15.18 -11.86 13.77
N PRO A 507 -14.74 -13.12 13.59
CA PRO A 507 -14.13 -13.58 12.35
C PRO A 507 -14.98 -13.26 11.13
N ASP A 508 -14.34 -12.87 10.03
CA ASP A 508 -15.01 -12.49 8.79
C ASP A 508 -15.92 -13.60 8.25
N PHE A 509 -16.87 -13.21 7.40
CA PHE A 509 -17.90 -14.11 6.86
C PHE A 509 -17.32 -15.40 6.29
N PHE A 510 -16.23 -15.34 5.50
CA PHE A 510 -15.67 -16.52 4.85
C PHE A 510 -14.88 -17.45 5.78
N PHE A 511 -14.53 -17.06 6.97
CA PHE A 511 -14.08 -18.00 8.02
C PHE A 511 -15.28 -18.73 8.66
N ARG A 512 -16.43 -18.10 8.68
CA ARG A 512 -17.65 -18.67 9.28
C ARG A 512 -18.41 -19.54 8.29
N HIS A 513 -18.55 -19.10 7.05
CA HIS A 513 -19.32 -19.79 6.01
C HIS A 513 -18.56 -19.78 4.69
N TYR A 514 -18.36 -20.93 4.11
CA TYR A 514 -17.87 -21.11 2.76
C TYR A 514 -18.34 -22.43 2.16
N HIS A 515 -18.83 -22.40 0.94
CA HIS A 515 -19.38 -23.55 0.24
C HIS A 515 -18.83 -23.60 -1.17
N SER A 516 -18.04 -24.64 -1.45
CA SER A 516 -17.52 -24.97 -2.77
C SER A 516 -17.42 -26.48 -2.94
N GLN A 517 -17.13 -26.94 -4.13
CA GLN A 517 -17.05 -28.38 -4.41
C GLN A 517 -16.00 -29.09 -3.55
N HIS A 518 -14.86 -28.44 -3.28
CA HIS A 518 -13.73 -29.03 -2.56
C HIS A 518 -13.49 -28.47 -1.16
N ALA A 519 -14.24 -27.45 -0.74
CA ALA A 519 -14.11 -26.85 0.57
C ALA A 519 -15.48 -26.38 1.08
N TRP A 520 -15.89 -26.90 2.25
CA TRP A 520 -17.20 -26.63 2.81
C TRP A 520 -17.13 -26.53 4.33
N TRP A 521 -17.59 -25.42 4.89
CA TRP A 521 -17.70 -25.25 6.34
C TRP A 521 -18.77 -24.23 6.74
N ASP A 522 -19.34 -24.46 7.93
CA ASP A 522 -20.22 -23.55 8.66
C ASP A 522 -19.75 -23.51 10.11
N ASN A 523 -19.12 -22.43 10.53
CA ASN A 523 -18.46 -22.22 11.82
C ASN A 523 -19.06 -21.01 12.54
N ASP A 524 -20.32 -21.09 12.94
CA ASP A 524 -21.01 -19.97 13.60
C ASP A 524 -20.53 -19.72 15.05
N ASP A 525 -19.86 -20.67 15.66
CA ASP A 525 -19.39 -20.72 17.05
C ASP A 525 -17.98 -20.16 17.24
N LEU A 526 -17.30 -19.72 16.17
CA LEU A 526 -15.99 -19.10 16.28
C LEU A 526 -15.99 -17.92 17.25
N ALA A 527 -15.09 -17.99 18.23
CA ALA A 527 -14.89 -16.93 19.23
C ALA A 527 -14.36 -15.65 18.59
N ARG A 528 -14.61 -14.52 19.25
CA ARG A 528 -14.06 -13.23 18.82
C ARG A 528 -12.54 -13.24 18.91
N GLN A 529 -11.89 -12.72 17.88
CA GLN A 529 -10.46 -12.51 17.88
C GLN A 529 -10.13 -11.16 18.52
N VAL A 530 -9.27 -11.17 19.53
CA VAL A 530 -8.76 -9.95 20.17
C VAL A 530 -7.31 -9.75 19.76
N ARG A 531 -7.01 -8.57 19.23
CA ARG A 531 -5.67 -8.18 18.80
C ARG A 531 -5.25 -6.89 19.49
N THR A 532 -4.07 -6.91 20.09
CA THR A 532 -3.44 -5.71 20.67
C THR A 532 -2.04 -5.58 20.08
N ARG A 533 -1.79 -4.50 19.34
CA ARG A 533 -0.54 -4.26 18.62
C ARG A 533 0.02 -2.90 18.97
N VAL A 534 1.33 -2.85 19.21
CA VAL A 534 2.09 -1.60 19.41
C VAL A 534 3.34 -1.65 18.56
N GLU A 535 3.58 -0.61 17.80
CA GLU A 535 4.77 -0.44 16.96
C GLU A 535 5.42 0.92 17.22
N GLY A 536 6.75 0.95 17.28
CA GLY A 536 7.55 2.17 17.32
C GLY A 536 8.56 2.21 16.20
N VAL A 537 8.67 3.34 15.52
CA VAL A 537 9.69 3.59 14.48
C VAL A 537 10.51 4.81 14.89
N PHE A 538 11.81 4.62 14.99
CA PHE A 538 12.79 5.63 15.37
C PHE A 538 13.69 5.92 14.17
N ARG A 539 13.75 7.17 13.73
CA ARG A 539 14.57 7.58 12.59
C ARG A 539 15.55 8.66 12.98
N LEU A 540 16.83 8.39 12.71
CA LEU A 540 17.94 9.35 12.84
C LEU A 540 18.33 9.80 11.43
N LYS A 541 17.87 11.00 11.01
CA LYS A 541 18.07 11.49 9.63
C LYS A 541 19.52 11.58 9.23
N LYS A 542 20.39 12.10 10.10
CA LYS A 542 21.81 12.29 9.82
C LYS A 542 22.56 10.99 9.51
N PHE A 543 22.19 9.92 10.18
CA PHE A 543 22.88 8.62 10.05
C PHE A 543 22.20 7.69 9.04
N GLY A 544 21.05 8.08 8.48
CA GLY A 544 20.25 7.19 7.63
C GLY A 544 19.81 5.92 8.32
N THR A 545 19.66 5.97 9.67
CA THR A 545 19.31 4.82 10.49
C THR A 545 17.84 4.84 10.83
N GLN A 546 17.16 3.72 10.64
CA GLN A 546 15.81 3.47 11.10
C GLN A 546 15.77 2.21 11.94
N LEU A 547 15.21 2.30 13.14
CA LEU A 547 14.89 1.17 14.01
C LEU A 547 13.36 1.06 14.09
N LYS A 548 12.82 -0.12 13.82
CA LYS A 548 11.40 -0.44 14.01
C LYS A 548 11.30 -1.56 15.04
N VAL A 549 10.42 -1.42 16.01
CA VAL A 549 10.13 -2.44 17.02
C VAL A 549 8.62 -2.59 17.13
N GLY A 550 8.13 -3.81 17.17
CA GLY A 550 6.70 -4.10 17.27
C GLY A 550 6.42 -5.30 18.15
N PHE A 551 5.29 -5.24 18.82
CA PHE A 551 4.74 -6.34 19.62
C PHE A 551 3.25 -6.45 19.32
N GLU A 552 2.77 -7.69 19.17
CA GLU A 552 1.36 -7.98 19.04
C GLU A 552 0.98 -9.19 19.88
N ASN A 553 -0.16 -9.09 20.57
CA ASN A 553 -0.83 -10.20 21.24
C ASN A 553 -2.14 -10.49 20.49
N ILE A 554 -2.35 -11.75 20.13
CA ILE A 554 -3.54 -12.20 19.39
C ILE A 554 -4.19 -13.32 20.18
N THR A 555 -5.43 -13.14 20.59
CA THR A 555 -6.24 -14.17 21.25
C THR A 555 -7.25 -14.71 20.26
N ASN A 556 -7.49 -16.03 20.25
CA ASN A 556 -8.41 -16.73 19.35
C ASN A 556 -8.05 -16.50 17.86
N TYR A 557 -6.79 -16.65 17.51
CA TYR A 557 -6.32 -16.48 16.13
C TYR A 557 -6.99 -17.47 15.20
N THR A 558 -7.67 -16.97 14.17
CA THR A 558 -8.38 -17.76 13.16
C THR A 558 -7.57 -17.87 11.89
N TYR A 559 -7.39 -19.07 11.36
CA TYR A 559 -6.50 -19.35 10.23
C TYR A 559 -6.98 -20.53 9.38
N PHE A 560 -6.44 -20.64 8.17
CA PHE A 560 -6.62 -21.81 7.30
C PHE A 560 -5.55 -22.85 7.59
N ALA A 561 -5.91 -24.12 7.59
CA ALA A 561 -5.01 -25.25 7.76
C ALA A 561 -5.30 -26.33 6.71
N MET A 562 -4.23 -26.90 6.16
CA MET A 562 -4.33 -28.08 5.29
C MET A 562 -4.71 -29.32 6.12
N GLN A 563 -5.47 -30.20 5.51
CA GLN A 563 -5.81 -31.54 5.99
C GLN A 563 -5.58 -32.49 4.83
N ASN A 564 -4.44 -33.19 4.87
CA ASN A 564 -4.08 -34.11 3.80
C ASN A 564 -4.49 -35.54 4.17
N THR A 565 -4.71 -36.36 3.15
CA THR A 565 -5.01 -37.78 3.32
C THR A 565 -4.13 -38.57 2.36
N LEU A 566 -3.55 -39.68 2.82
CA LEU A 566 -2.82 -40.61 1.96
C LEU A 566 -3.78 -41.33 1.02
N LEU A 567 -3.46 -41.36 -0.25
CA LEU A 567 -4.20 -42.12 -1.26
C LEU A 567 -3.90 -43.61 -1.18
N ASP A 568 -2.63 -43.94 -0.86
CA ASP A 568 -2.16 -45.32 -0.74
C ASP A 568 -1.13 -45.39 0.39
N GLU A 569 -1.48 -46.07 1.50
CA GLU A 569 -0.61 -46.19 2.69
C GLU A 569 0.67 -47.04 2.42
N THR A 570 0.68 -47.82 1.36
CA THR A 570 1.84 -48.64 0.96
C THR A 570 2.92 -47.89 0.22
N LYS A 571 2.63 -46.68 -0.25
CA LYS A 571 3.54 -45.83 -1.02
C LYS A 571 4.17 -44.73 -0.17
N PRO A 572 5.34 -44.22 -0.57
CA PRO A 572 5.95 -43.09 0.11
C PRO A 572 5.02 -41.85 0.16
N VAL A 573 5.21 -41.02 1.18
CA VAL A 573 4.53 -39.73 1.33
C VAL A 573 5.18 -38.75 0.33
N LEU A 574 4.56 -38.66 -0.83
CA LEU A 574 4.91 -37.71 -1.91
C LEU A 574 3.66 -36.89 -2.24
N PRO A 575 3.78 -35.70 -2.83
CA PRO A 575 2.62 -34.90 -3.22
C PRO A 575 1.63 -35.67 -4.12
N THR A 576 2.11 -36.55 -4.98
CA THR A 576 1.32 -37.43 -5.85
C THR A 576 0.54 -38.51 -5.11
N ASN A 577 0.92 -38.83 -3.87
CA ASN A 577 0.26 -39.78 -2.98
C ASN A 577 -0.58 -39.11 -1.88
N LEU A 578 -0.74 -37.80 -1.96
CA LEU A 578 -1.56 -37.02 -1.04
C LEU A 578 -2.78 -36.45 -1.77
N SER A 579 -3.93 -36.55 -1.12
CA SER A 579 -5.08 -35.73 -1.46
C SER A 579 -5.22 -34.60 -0.44
N HIS A 580 -5.65 -33.44 -0.92
CA HIS A 580 -5.61 -32.19 -0.19
C HIS A 580 -7.02 -31.72 0.20
N ALA A 581 -7.18 -31.29 1.43
CA ALA A 581 -8.32 -30.53 1.88
C ALA A 581 -7.84 -29.32 2.67
N VAL A 582 -8.70 -28.33 2.82
CA VAL A 582 -8.44 -27.13 3.62
C VAL A 582 -9.62 -26.89 4.55
N THR A 583 -9.34 -26.43 5.76
CA THR A 583 -10.34 -26.10 6.76
C THR A 583 -9.98 -24.85 7.51
N VAL A 584 -10.95 -24.27 8.21
CA VAL A 584 -10.75 -23.18 9.17
C VAL A 584 -10.46 -23.77 10.55
N LYS A 585 -9.41 -23.27 11.19
CA LYS A 585 -9.11 -23.56 12.61
C LYS A 585 -9.01 -22.25 13.38
N GLN A 586 -9.27 -22.34 14.67
CA GLN A 586 -9.07 -21.24 15.61
C GLN A 586 -8.19 -21.74 16.76
N HIS A 587 -7.13 -20.97 17.06
CA HIS A 587 -6.24 -21.27 18.16
C HIS A 587 -6.88 -20.83 19.48
N ASP A 588 -7.03 -21.76 20.41
CA ASP A 588 -7.46 -21.43 21.76
C ASP A 588 -6.30 -20.84 22.55
N GLY A 589 -6.50 -19.63 23.06
CA GLY A 589 -5.47 -18.89 23.80
C GLY A 589 -4.83 -17.75 23.02
N SER A 590 -3.68 -17.29 23.51
CA SER A 590 -2.98 -16.12 23.01
C SER A 590 -1.65 -16.46 22.33
N ILE A 591 -1.40 -15.83 21.19
CA ILE A 591 -0.12 -15.87 20.47
C ILE A 591 0.53 -14.49 20.61
N GLN A 592 1.77 -14.45 21.10
CA GLN A 592 2.57 -13.25 21.13
C GLN A 592 3.55 -13.24 19.94
N VAL A 593 3.61 -12.10 19.27
CA VAL A 593 4.57 -11.86 18.19
C VAL A 593 5.42 -10.66 18.54
N PHE A 594 6.73 -10.83 18.49
CA PHE A 594 7.69 -9.75 18.62
C PHE A 594 8.46 -9.60 17.30
N GLY A 595 8.69 -8.36 16.88
CA GLY A 595 9.49 -8.03 15.69
C GLY A 595 10.33 -6.80 15.92
N ALA A 596 11.57 -6.84 15.44
CA ALA A 596 12.46 -5.68 15.42
C ALA A 596 13.20 -5.64 14.08
N SER A 597 13.30 -4.48 13.45
CA SER A 597 14.15 -4.33 12.26
C SER A 597 15.01 -3.08 12.37
N ILE A 598 16.22 -3.20 11.84
CA ILE A 598 17.14 -2.09 11.68
C ILE A 598 17.43 -1.92 10.19
N ALA A 599 17.23 -0.70 9.71
CA ALA A 599 17.62 -0.30 8.37
C ALA A 599 18.72 0.75 8.45
N GLN A 600 19.79 0.56 7.69
CA GLN A 600 20.98 1.41 7.68
C GLN A 600 21.48 1.63 6.27
N GLY A 601 21.51 2.89 5.83
CA GLY A 601 22.20 3.31 4.61
C GLY A 601 23.58 3.87 4.93
N MET A 602 24.59 3.43 4.17
CA MET A 602 25.97 3.93 4.24
C MET A 602 26.39 4.43 2.88
N SER A 603 27.09 5.55 2.83
CA SER A 603 27.59 6.12 1.59
C SER A 603 29.02 6.62 1.71
N LEU A 604 29.83 6.29 0.72
CA LEU A 604 31.20 6.79 0.57
C LEU A 604 31.42 7.22 -0.87
N SER A 605 31.28 8.53 -1.12
CA SER A 605 31.35 9.10 -2.47
C SER A 605 30.30 8.49 -3.41
N ILE A 606 30.70 7.74 -4.41
CA ILE A 606 29.81 7.05 -5.36
C ILE A 606 29.35 5.68 -4.89
N LEU A 607 29.95 5.16 -3.81
CA LEU A 607 29.69 3.85 -3.27
C LEU A 607 28.61 3.93 -2.19
N HIS A 608 27.63 3.07 -2.28
CA HIS A 608 26.50 3.01 -1.36
C HIS A 608 26.24 1.57 -0.93
N TRP A 609 25.78 1.41 0.29
CA TRP A 609 25.41 0.12 0.84
C TRP A 609 24.21 0.29 1.78
N ASP A 610 23.05 -0.16 1.34
CA ASP A 610 21.79 -0.13 2.09
C ASP A 610 21.51 -1.52 2.65
N ASN A 611 21.23 -1.60 3.94
CA ASN A 611 20.94 -2.86 4.63
C ASN A 611 19.66 -2.73 5.43
N GLU A 612 18.88 -3.79 5.44
CA GLU A 612 17.77 -4.00 6.36
C GLU A 612 17.83 -5.41 6.92
N VAL A 613 17.82 -5.51 8.24
CA VAL A 613 17.79 -6.78 8.96
C VAL A 613 16.57 -6.75 9.87
N ALA A 614 15.66 -7.72 9.67
CA ALA A 614 14.49 -7.90 10.51
C ALA A 614 14.60 -9.20 11.29
N PHE A 615 14.46 -9.11 12.60
CA PHE A 615 14.32 -10.21 13.54
C PHE A 615 12.87 -10.31 13.98
N GLN A 616 12.33 -11.53 14.10
CA GLN A 616 10.99 -11.75 14.61
C GLN A 616 10.84 -13.13 15.23
N THR A 617 9.86 -13.25 16.12
CA THR A 617 9.49 -14.50 16.77
C THR A 617 8.00 -14.54 17.06
N SER A 618 7.44 -15.74 17.02
CA SER A 618 6.07 -16.06 17.44
C SER A 618 6.13 -17.05 18.61
N SER A 619 5.29 -16.87 19.61
CA SER A 619 5.17 -17.82 20.72
C SER A 619 4.63 -19.19 20.30
N ASN A 620 3.97 -19.26 19.14
CA ASN A 620 3.46 -20.51 18.56
C ASN A 620 3.80 -20.59 17.07
N GLN A 621 4.91 -21.26 16.75
CA GLN A 621 5.39 -21.44 15.38
C GLN A 621 4.59 -22.49 14.58
N ASP A 622 3.77 -23.32 15.23
CA ASP A 622 2.92 -24.30 14.54
C ASP A 622 1.66 -23.65 13.96
N VAL A 623 1.20 -22.55 14.56
CA VAL A 623 0.01 -21.81 14.15
C VAL A 623 0.36 -20.53 13.40
N LEU A 624 1.46 -19.89 13.77
CA LEU A 624 1.94 -18.67 13.14
C LEU A 624 3.45 -18.77 12.85
N PRO A 625 3.84 -19.56 11.84
CA PRO A 625 5.24 -19.76 11.49
C PRO A 625 5.85 -18.50 10.87
N LEU A 626 7.03 -18.12 11.34
CA LEU A 626 7.75 -16.94 10.89
C LEU A 626 9.24 -17.26 10.75
N PRO A 627 9.93 -16.82 9.68
CA PRO A 627 11.39 -16.87 9.62
C PRO A 627 11.96 -15.94 10.69
N ALA A 628 12.92 -16.42 11.47
CA ALA A 628 13.49 -15.64 12.58
C ALA A 628 14.23 -14.38 12.09
N ILE A 629 14.95 -14.49 10.96
CA ILE A 629 15.73 -13.38 10.40
C ILE A 629 15.39 -13.22 8.92
N ASN A 630 15.17 -11.98 8.50
CA ASN A 630 15.08 -11.57 7.10
C ASN A 630 16.14 -10.49 6.85
N ILE A 631 16.89 -10.62 5.75
CA ILE A 631 17.97 -9.70 5.38
C ILE A 631 17.71 -9.19 3.95
N TYR A 632 17.81 -7.89 3.81
CA TYR A 632 17.98 -7.21 2.54
C TYR A 632 19.28 -6.43 2.58
N SER A 633 20.14 -6.62 1.58
CA SER A 633 21.40 -5.90 1.46
C SER A 633 21.57 -5.48 0.02
N ASN A 634 21.81 -4.20 -0.22
CA ASN A 634 21.96 -3.63 -1.55
C ASN A 634 23.25 -2.83 -1.62
N PHE A 635 24.20 -3.32 -2.40
CA PHE A 635 25.50 -2.69 -2.62
C PHE A 635 25.54 -2.12 -4.03
N TYR A 636 25.78 -0.79 -4.18
CA TYR A 636 25.70 -0.13 -5.47
C TYR A 636 26.62 1.08 -5.61
N LEU A 637 26.91 1.40 -6.86
CA LEU A 637 27.56 2.61 -7.30
C LEU A 637 26.48 3.57 -7.82
N LEU A 638 26.51 4.82 -7.37
CA LEU A 638 25.65 5.89 -7.85
C LEU A 638 26.49 7.03 -8.43
N PHE A 639 26.39 7.24 -9.73
CA PHE A 639 27.18 8.26 -10.44
C PHE A 639 26.40 8.89 -11.59
N ARG A 640 26.98 9.92 -12.18
CA ARG A 640 26.39 10.61 -13.34
C ARG A 640 27.36 10.57 -14.51
N ILE A 641 26.84 10.20 -15.69
CA ILE A 641 27.56 10.29 -16.97
C ILE A 641 27.13 11.59 -17.66
N ALA A 642 28.11 12.36 -18.15
CA ALA A 642 27.92 13.65 -18.81
C ALA A 642 27.03 14.64 -18.02
N LYS A 643 27.01 14.55 -16.67
CA LYS A 643 26.19 15.34 -15.72
C LYS A 643 24.65 15.17 -15.87
N ILE A 644 24.18 14.41 -16.83
CA ILE A 644 22.76 14.28 -17.18
C ILE A 644 22.22 12.89 -16.84
N LEU A 645 22.91 11.84 -17.29
CA LEU A 645 22.47 10.46 -17.09
C LEU A 645 22.88 9.97 -15.69
N ARG A 646 21.92 9.72 -14.82
CA ARG A 646 22.16 9.11 -13.50
C ARG A 646 22.16 7.59 -13.65
N ILE A 647 23.19 6.94 -13.13
CA ILE A 647 23.37 5.49 -13.14
C ILE A 647 23.41 4.99 -11.70
N GLN A 648 22.65 3.94 -11.42
CA GLN A 648 22.80 3.10 -10.23
C GLN A 648 23.12 1.69 -10.72
N LEU A 649 24.34 1.23 -10.46
CA LEU A 649 24.83 -0.11 -10.81
C LEU A 649 25.11 -0.87 -9.52
N GLY A 650 24.49 -2.01 -9.32
CA GLY A 650 24.62 -2.71 -8.06
C GLY A 650 24.12 -4.15 -8.07
N THR A 651 24.10 -4.71 -6.87
CA THR A 651 23.57 -6.05 -6.60
C THR A 651 22.77 -6.00 -5.31
N ASP A 652 21.52 -6.44 -5.35
CA ASP A 652 20.74 -6.70 -4.15
C ASP A 652 20.77 -8.18 -3.77
N VAL A 653 20.82 -8.44 -2.48
CA VAL A 653 20.83 -9.78 -1.89
C VAL A 653 19.70 -9.85 -0.88
N ARG A 654 18.91 -10.90 -0.98
CA ARG A 654 17.77 -11.17 -0.11
C ARG A 654 17.92 -12.53 0.50
N TYR A 655 17.68 -12.64 1.81
CA TYR A 655 17.84 -13.88 2.54
C TYR A 655 16.86 -13.95 3.69
N PHE A 656 16.36 -15.14 3.97
CA PHE A 656 15.58 -15.43 5.17
C PHE A 656 15.92 -16.82 5.71
N THR A 657 15.86 -16.94 7.04
CA THR A 657 16.16 -18.19 7.73
C THR A 657 15.07 -19.24 7.52
N ASN A 658 15.43 -20.50 7.74
CA ASN A 658 14.48 -21.62 7.69
C ASN A 658 13.29 -21.44 8.61
N TYR A 659 12.12 -21.73 8.10
CA TYR A 659 10.87 -21.83 8.84
C TYR A 659 9.90 -22.76 8.10
N TYR A 660 8.86 -23.23 8.76
CA TYR A 660 7.79 -23.97 8.09
C TYR A 660 6.93 -22.97 7.32
N GLY A 661 7.14 -22.86 5.99
CA GLY A 661 6.39 -21.95 5.13
C GLY A 661 4.90 -22.30 5.12
N LEU A 662 4.06 -21.31 4.79
CA LEU A 662 2.65 -21.60 4.56
C LEU A 662 2.50 -22.38 3.26
N ASP A 663 1.67 -23.41 3.29
CA ASP A 663 1.20 -24.14 2.11
C ASP A 663 0.15 -23.32 1.36
N TYR A 664 -0.24 -23.75 0.19
CA TYR A 664 -1.20 -23.04 -0.64
C TYR A 664 -2.34 -23.95 -1.07
N SER A 665 -3.57 -23.51 -0.89
CA SER A 665 -4.78 -24.21 -1.33
C SER A 665 -5.37 -23.54 -2.58
N PRO A 666 -5.29 -24.18 -3.76
CA PRO A 666 -5.87 -23.65 -5.00
C PRO A 666 -7.38 -23.46 -4.93
N SER A 667 -8.13 -24.38 -4.25
CA SER A 667 -9.60 -24.32 -4.21
C SER A 667 -10.16 -23.08 -3.52
N ILE A 668 -9.39 -22.46 -2.61
CA ILE A 668 -9.80 -21.24 -1.91
C ILE A 668 -8.86 -20.05 -2.22
N GLN A 669 -7.83 -20.27 -3.03
CA GLN A 669 -6.82 -19.27 -3.40
C GLN A 669 -6.18 -18.60 -2.16
N GLN A 670 -5.88 -19.39 -1.11
CA GLN A 670 -5.31 -18.90 0.15
C GLN A 670 -4.09 -19.70 0.58
N PHE A 671 -3.23 -19.02 1.33
CA PHE A 671 -2.17 -19.67 2.09
C PHE A 671 -2.76 -20.26 3.38
N ALA A 672 -2.32 -21.48 3.70
CA ALA A 672 -2.78 -22.28 4.84
C ALA A 672 -1.58 -22.85 5.61
N ILE A 673 -1.78 -23.17 6.88
CA ILE A 673 -0.78 -23.88 7.67
C ILE A 673 -0.63 -25.30 7.11
N GLN A 674 0.60 -25.78 6.98
CA GLN A 674 0.88 -27.15 6.56
C GLN A 674 0.29 -28.17 7.54
N ASP A 675 -0.16 -29.31 7.03
CA ASP A 675 -0.70 -30.38 7.88
C ASP A 675 0.38 -30.95 8.81
N ALA A 676 0.10 -30.92 10.11
CA ALA A 676 1.03 -31.43 11.13
C ALA A 676 1.10 -32.96 11.19
N ASN A 677 0.18 -33.70 10.54
CA ASN A 677 0.19 -35.15 10.48
C ASN A 677 1.22 -35.69 9.49
N PHE A 678 1.76 -34.84 8.63
CA PHE A 678 2.75 -35.19 7.63
C PHE A 678 4.06 -34.40 7.84
N GLU A 679 5.13 -34.83 7.16
CA GLU A 679 6.39 -34.11 7.19
C GLU A 679 6.22 -32.71 6.56
N ARG A 680 6.45 -31.69 7.37
CA ARG A 680 6.33 -30.29 6.94
C ARG A 680 7.58 -29.81 6.22
N GLN A 681 7.39 -29.11 5.12
CA GLN A 681 8.46 -28.54 4.31
C GLN A 681 9.00 -27.24 4.91
N LYS A 682 10.32 -27.17 5.08
CA LYS A 682 11.01 -25.93 5.47
C LYS A 682 11.40 -25.13 4.25
N MET A 683 11.11 -23.83 4.30
CA MET A 683 11.48 -22.83 3.30
C MET A 683 12.56 -21.92 3.86
N GLY A 684 13.43 -21.38 3.00
CA GLY A 684 14.48 -20.44 3.37
C GLY A 684 15.89 -21.01 3.29
N ASN A 685 16.87 -20.31 3.88
CA ASN A 685 18.30 -20.59 3.73
C ASN A 685 18.76 -20.61 2.26
N HIS A 686 18.14 -19.79 1.43
CA HIS A 686 18.49 -19.59 0.04
C HIS A 686 18.74 -18.10 -0.22
N PRO A 687 19.95 -17.67 -0.58
CA PRO A 687 20.22 -16.29 -0.94
C PRO A 687 19.71 -16.01 -2.36
N ILE A 688 18.86 -15.00 -2.50
CA ILE A 688 18.39 -14.51 -3.79
C ILE A 688 19.28 -13.32 -4.16
N ILE A 689 20.07 -13.45 -5.23
CA ILE A 689 21.05 -12.46 -5.64
C ILE A 689 20.65 -11.88 -6.99
N ASN A 690 20.55 -10.56 -7.06
CA ASN A 690 20.05 -9.84 -8.22
C ASN A 690 20.99 -8.68 -8.61
N PRO A 691 21.97 -8.88 -9.50
CA PRO A 691 22.71 -7.78 -10.11
C PRO A 691 21.81 -6.95 -11.03
N TYR A 692 21.97 -5.63 -10.98
CA TYR A 692 21.11 -4.71 -11.72
C TYR A 692 21.83 -3.43 -12.15
N LEU A 693 21.23 -2.77 -13.14
CA LEU A 693 21.57 -1.43 -13.61
C LEU A 693 20.29 -0.61 -13.73
N ASN A 694 20.20 0.50 -13.01
CA ASN A 694 19.17 1.50 -13.19
C ASN A 694 19.76 2.74 -13.87
N ALA A 695 19.01 3.33 -14.77
CA ALA A 695 19.38 4.57 -15.40
C ALA A 695 18.21 5.56 -15.48
N HIS A 696 18.52 6.83 -15.30
CA HIS A 696 17.57 7.93 -15.32
C HIS A 696 18.09 9.09 -16.16
N LEU A 697 17.33 9.42 -17.20
CA LEU A 697 17.60 10.53 -18.11
C LEU A 697 16.38 11.44 -18.19
N LYS A 698 16.42 12.62 -17.51
CA LYS A 698 15.32 13.60 -17.48
C LYS A 698 14.01 12.96 -16.98
N HIS A 699 13.08 12.66 -17.89
CA HIS A 699 11.75 12.10 -17.62
C HIS A 699 11.67 10.60 -17.90
N PHE A 700 12.78 9.99 -18.29
CA PHE A 700 12.85 8.58 -18.69
C PHE A 700 13.71 7.80 -17.70
N ARG A 701 13.20 6.67 -17.24
CA ARG A 701 13.91 5.70 -16.38
C ARG A 701 13.87 4.35 -17.04
N PHE A 702 14.94 3.61 -16.93
CA PHE A 702 14.96 2.20 -17.29
C PHE A 702 15.82 1.41 -16.32
N TYR A 703 15.55 0.11 -16.24
CA TYR A 703 16.41 -0.83 -15.54
C TYR A 703 16.64 -2.08 -16.36
N PHE A 704 17.73 -2.72 -16.07
CA PHE A 704 18.08 -4.07 -16.49
C PHE A 704 18.51 -4.85 -15.24
N MET A 705 18.03 -6.08 -15.04
CA MET A 705 18.32 -6.90 -13.88
C MET A 705 18.41 -8.37 -14.28
N ALA A 706 19.41 -9.08 -13.75
CA ALA A 706 19.44 -10.52 -13.74
C ALA A 706 18.94 -10.99 -12.37
N LYS A 707 17.71 -11.49 -12.33
CA LYS A 707 17.06 -11.92 -11.09
C LYS A 707 17.39 -13.36 -10.78
N ASN A 708 17.69 -13.64 -9.50
CA ASN A 708 17.98 -14.98 -8.99
C ASN A 708 19.13 -15.69 -9.74
N VAL A 709 20.32 -15.06 -9.74
CA VAL A 709 21.51 -15.62 -10.42
C VAL A 709 22.12 -16.84 -9.70
N TYR A 710 21.72 -17.12 -8.48
CA TYR A 710 22.11 -18.28 -7.71
C TYR A 710 20.99 -19.30 -7.65
N SER A 711 21.24 -20.52 -8.11
CA SER A 711 20.35 -21.66 -7.97
C SER A 711 20.85 -22.60 -6.87
N GLY A 712 19.94 -23.17 -6.08
CA GLY A 712 20.30 -24.07 -5.00
C GLY A 712 19.11 -24.92 -4.53
N PRO A 713 19.35 -25.93 -3.69
CA PRO A 713 18.35 -26.94 -3.33
C PRO A 713 17.17 -26.40 -2.51
N ASN A 714 17.28 -25.19 -1.97
CA ASN A 714 16.24 -24.56 -1.16
C ASN A 714 15.50 -23.43 -1.90
N ALA A 715 15.49 -23.44 -3.24
CA ALA A 715 14.88 -22.42 -4.07
C ALA A 715 13.35 -22.57 -4.13
N PHE A 716 12.66 -22.37 -2.99
CA PHE A 716 11.22 -22.43 -2.87
C PHE A 716 10.64 -21.19 -2.18
N TYR A 717 9.48 -20.72 -2.63
CA TYR A 717 8.70 -19.66 -1.98
C TYR A 717 7.56 -20.22 -1.10
N ALA A 718 7.00 -21.36 -1.48
CA ALA A 718 6.00 -22.11 -0.72
C ALA A 718 6.27 -23.62 -0.94
N PRO A 719 5.74 -24.51 -0.10
CA PRO A 719 5.84 -25.96 -0.29
C PRO A 719 5.46 -26.34 -1.72
N TYR A 720 6.34 -27.05 -2.41
CA TYR A 720 6.20 -27.51 -3.80
C TYR A 720 6.07 -26.40 -4.88
N TYR A 721 6.21 -25.13 -4.50
CA TYR A 721 6.26 -24.00 -5.44
C TYR A 721 7.69 -23.44 -5.52
N GLY A 722 8.40 -23.85 -6.57
CA GLY A 722 9.78 -23.45 -6.81
C GLY A 722 9.94 -21.97 -7.16
N MET A 723 11.12 -21.44 -6.84
CA MET A 723 11.53 -20.12 -7.34
C MET A 723 11.82 -20.19 -8.84
N ASN A 724 11.49 -19.12 -9.55
CA ASN A 724 11.88 -19.01 -10.95
C ASN A 724 13.41 -19.05 -11.08
N PRO A 725 13.96 -19.70 -12.09
CA PRO A 725 15.41 -19.75 -12.33
C PRO A 725 15.95 -18.35 -12.69
N LEU A 726 17.21 -18.26 -13.07
CA LEU A 726 17.82 -17.02 -13.58
C LEU A 726 16.90 -16.37 -14.62
N THR A 727 16.44 -15.18 -14.30
CA THR A 727 15.49 -14.43 -15.11
C THR A 727 16.05 -13.06 -15.47
N ILE A 728 16.14 -12.77 -16.76
CA ILE A 728 16.50 -11.45 -17.23
C ILE A 728 15.27 -10.56 -17.22
N CYS A 729 15.38 -9.42 -16.59
CA CYS A 729 14.31 -8.45 -16.43
C CYS A 729 14.73 -7.09 -16.97
N PHE A 730 13.82 -6.42 -17.63
CA PHE A 730 14.02 -5.00 -17.95
C PHE A 730 12.70 -4.23 -17.77
N GLY A 731 12.82 -2.94 -17.56
CA GLY A 731 11.64 -2.09 -17.49
C GLY A 731 11.98 -0.64 -17.78
N LEU A 732 10.99 0.07 -18.22
CA LEU A 732 11.07 1.49 -18.52
C LEU A 732 9.86 2.24 -17.95
N SER A 733 10.07 3.51 -17.63
CA SER A 733 9.00 4.43 -17.25
C SER A 733 9.28 5.79 -17.82
N TRP A 734 8.29 6.36 -18.47
CA TRP A 734 8.40 7.65 -19.15
C TRP A 734 7.29 8.60 -18.66
N ASN A 735 7.72 9.76 -18.19
CA ASN A 735 6.83 10.84 -17.75
C ASN A 735 6.75 11.92 -18.84
N PHE A 736 5.54 12.19 -19.29
CA PHE A 736 5.25 13.27 -20.21
C PHE A 736 4.57 14.41 -19.46
N PHE A 737 5.07 15.63 -19.66
CA PHE A 737 4.45 16.87 -19.23
C PHE A 737 4.20 17.71 -20.48
N ASN A 738 2.97 17.99 -20.81
CA ASN A 738 2.59 18.80 -21.97
C ASN A 738 2.43 20.28 -21.60
#